data_3d96a5b3874165b82b98e27b337e5963
#
_entry.id   3d96a5b3874165b82b98e27b337e5963
#
_cell.length_a   1.000
_cell.length_b   1.000
_cell.length_c   1.000
_cell.angle_alpha   90.00
_cell.angle_beta   90.00
_cell.angle_gamma   90.00
#
_symmetry.space_group_name_H-M   'P 1'
#
loop_
_entity.id
_entity.type
_entity.pdbx_description
1 polymer ?
#
loop_
_entity_poly.entity_id
_entity_poly.type
_entity_poly.pdbx_seq_one_letter_code
_entity_poly.pdbx_strand_id
1 'polypeptide(L)'
;AFLSGESAGKNGAKAAKCEPMAIIGLACRLPGAGSPEALAKMLFAGTDAISGRRIGGKTCFGGFIKDPAAFDAALFGISPREAGEIDPQQRMLLEVSWEALERAGIAPDSLRSSMTGVFTGISGTDFENLRLSSAVPLNAYVGTGTAHSIAANRLSWFYGLRGPSMAVDSACSSSLLALHTACRSLQNGECDLALVCGVNLLASPVGNDVLDDAHLMAPDGRCKTFSADANGYVRSEGCVVLVLKKLADAERNGDRILGVVRGSAVNQDGRTSGLTAPSRHAQAALLKSALDAAGLSPSDIDAIEAHGTGTALGDPIEFGAINDVYAGSHTAGSPLIVSSVKTSIGHLEACAGLAGVCRALVSFAAESIPPTLHFTKLNPAIDVTAVPSAIPVKAAPWPRTEGHPRLAGVSSFGFGGTNVHVILGEPPLPAERSVDASKELSVFTLSAASADQLQKLALSCAGRLRDADGELFTDLCLTSCLGRAAMPYRLAVFDRQAMHSAPGCAPDGYFTGRVPEGTPARRVVLVLTDGVPAVPEAAVFAARAGEIAAGVPGRFREVSAARRLCMMAAQMLAWKDLTGQPAGILYTPVMAPAAALATGLIGFDDALALAAGEKVTPKIHHPETAAYSIADGEALTDTALLRGAAAKTPTPDNNALSALAKEKFGDAEILVLAAGEDGGKPGILYTHDASGRSMAGKVLA
;
A
#
# COMPACT_ATOMS: atom_id res chain seq x y z
N ALA A 1 54.70 12.55 19.89
CA ALA A 1 53.77 13.55 19.42
C ALA A 1 52.38 12.94 19.16
N PHE A 2 51.74 12.37 20.20
CA PHE A 2 50.35 11.87 20.08
C PHE A 2 49.65 11.89 21.45
N LEU A 3 49.81 12.99 22.22
CA LEU A 3 49.05 13.21 23.46
C LEU A 3 48.95 14.72 23.71
N SER A 4 48.19 15.44 22.89
CA SER A 4 47.65 16.74 23.25
C SER A 4 46.19 16.74 22.84
N GLY A 5 45.29 16.42 23.81
CA GLY A 5 43.86 16.50 23.64
C GLY A 5 43.44 17.96 23.57
N GLU A 6 43.25 18.46 22.34
CA GLU A 6 42.41 19.62 22.12
C GLU A 6 40.98 19.09 21.77
N SER A 7 40.07 19.36 22.66
CA SER A 7 38.64 19.14 22.45
C SER A 7 38.21 20.00 21.28
N ALA A 8 38.02 19.37 20.10
CA ALA A 8 37.34 19.99 18.98
C ALA A 8 35.95 20.41 19.42
N GLY A 9 35.68 21.69 19.38
CA GLY A 9 34.42 22.31 19.75
C GLY A 9 33.24 21.59 19.10
N LYS A 10 32.24 21.25 19.89
CA LYS A 10 30.93 20.82 19.44
C LYS A 10 30.28 21.98 18.68
N ASN A 11 30.55 22.08 17.38
CA ASN A 11 29.64 22.78 16.50
C ASN A 11 28.35 21.98 16.49
N GLY A 12 27.35 22.44 17.25
CA GLY A 12 25.99 21.95 17.24
C GLY A 12 25.36 22.21 15.87
N ALA A 13 25.69 21.36 14.89
CA ALA A 13 24.85 21.26 13.72
C ALA A 13 23.47 20.78 14.23
N LYS A 14 22.47 21.67 14.21
CA LYS A 14 21.08 21.28 14.42
C LYS A 14 20.84 20.07 13.52
N ALA A 15 20.48 18.92 14.11
CA ALA A 15 20.12 17.75 13.35
C ALA A 15 19.08 18.19 12.31
N ALA A 16 19.35 17.95 11.03
CA ALA A 16 18.40 18.26 9.99
C ALA A 16 17.10 17.52 10.32
N LYS A 17 15.99 18.27 10.39
CA LYS A 17 14.68 17.66 10.65
C LYS A 17 14.44 16.54 9.64
N CYS A 18 14.07 15.37 10.14
CA CYS A 18 13.72 14.25 9.27
C CYS A 18 12.50 14.63 8.43
N GLU A 19 12.53 14.35 7.13
CA GLU A 19 11.36 14.42 6.27
C GLU A 19 10.34 13.39 6.75
N PRO A 20 9.07 13.77 7.02
CA PRO A 20 8.06 12.84 7.52
C PRO A 20 7.68 11.79 6.47
N MET A 21 7.40 10.55 6.93
CA MET A 21 6.95 9.46 6.07
C MET A 21 5.49 9.12 6.35
N ALA A 22 4.67 9.00 5.29
CA ALA A 22 3.30 8.55 5.38
C ALA A 22 3.24 7.03 5.39
N ILE A 23 2.43 6.45 6.28
CA ILE A 23 1.99 5.06 6.24
C ILE A 23 0.68 5.07 5.44
N ILE A 24 0.71 4.52 4.22
CA ILE A 24 -0.43 4.53 3.29
C ILE A 24 -1.12 3.17 3.19
N GLY A 25 -0.49 2.10 3.67
CA GLY A 25 -1.06 0.75 3.71
C GLY A 25 -0.64 -0.01 4.94
N LEU A 26 -1.53 -0.87 5.43
CA LEU A 26 -1.32 -1.73 6.58
C LEU A 26 -2.11 -3.02 6.41
N ALA A 27 -1.44 -4.16 6.53
CA ALA A 27 -2.07 -5.46 6.71
C ALA A 27 -1.37 -6.24 7.82
N CYS A 28 -2.10 -7.14 8.46
CA CYS A 28 -1.54 -7.94 9.54
C CYS A 28 -2.23 -9.30 9.69
N ARG A 29 -1.46 -10.25 10.24
CA ARG A 29 -1.91 -11.50 10.83
C ARG A 29 -1.38 -11.53 12.25
N LEU A 30 -2.25 -11.32 13.22
CA LEU A 30 -1.91 -11.26 14.64
C LEU A 30 -2.79 -12.23 15.42
N PRO A 31 -2.40 -12.65 16.64
CA PRO A 31 -3.21 -13.53 17.46
C PRO A 31 -4.63 -12.97 17.65
N GLY A 32 -5.63 -13.76 17.29
CA GLY A 32 -7.04 -13.36 17.34
C GLY A 32 -7.49 -12.36 16.29
N ALA A 33 -6.58 -11.84 15.43
CA ALA A 33 -6.88 -10.80 14.46
C ALA A 33 -6.21 -11.04 13.09
N GLY A 34 -7.02 -11.29 12.07
CA GLY A 34 -6.54 -11.46 10.68
C GLY A 34 -6.52 -10.16 9.86
N SER A 35 -6.85 -9.02 10.44
CA SER A 35 -6.82 -7.71 9.79
C SER A 35 -6.73 -6.58 10.81
N PRO A 36 -6.38 -5.34 10.39
CA PRO A 36 -6.36 -4.18 11.29
C PRO A 36 -7.71 -3.90 11.97
N GLU A 37 -8.81 -4.10 11.26
CA GLU A 37 -10.17 -3.92 11.80
C GLU A 37 -10.50 -4.97 12.87
N ALA A 38 -10.10 -6.23 12.63
CA ALA A 38 -10.24 -7.30 13.60
C ALA A 38 -9.36 -7.03 14.85
N LEU A 39 -8.15 -6.49 14.65
CA LEU A 39 -7.26 -6.07 15.73
C LEU A 39 -7.92 -4.97 16.57
N ALA A 40 -8.47 -3.93 15.94
CA ALA A 40 -9.18 -2.87 16.62
C ALA A 40 -10.30 -3.43 17.49
N LYS A 41 -11.19 -4.23 16.90
CA LYS A 41 -12.30 -4.85 17.59
C LYS A 41 -11.85 -5.67 18.80
N MET A 42 -10.80 -6.46 18.63
CA MET A 42 -10.24 -7.32 19.68
C MET A 42 -9.63 -6.50 20.82
N LEU A 43 -8.81 -5.49 20.51
CA LEU A 43 -8.15 -4.67 21.50
C LEU A 43 -9.14 -3.86 22.33
N PHE A 44 -10.15 -3.23 21.69
CA PHE A 44 -11.16 -2.45 22.40
C PHE A 44 -12.15 -3.32 23.20
N ALA A 45 -12.32 -4.59 22.81
CA ALA A 45 -13.05 -5.57 23.61
C ALA A 45 -12.28 -6.07 24.84
N GLY A 46 -10.99 -5.70 24.99
CA GLY A 46 -10.12 -6.21 26.05
C GLY A 46 -9.90 -7.72 25.96
N THR A 47 -9.79 -8.25 24.74
CA THR A 47 -9.62 -9.69 24.53
C THR A 47 -8.18 -10.12 24.76
N ASP A 48 -7.97 -11.13 25.58
CA ASP A 48 -6.71 -11.84 25.74
C ASP A 48 -6.61 -12.94 24.67
N ALA A 49 -5.71 -12.80 23.73
CA ALA A 49 -5.53 -13.73 22.61
C ALA A 49 -4.51 -14.84 22.90
N ILE A 50 -4.04 -14.96 24.14
CA ILE A 50 -3.10 -16.00 24.50
C ILE A 50 -3.83 -17.33 24.75
N SER A 51 -3.27 -18.39 24.22
CA SER A 51 -3.84 -19.74 24.33
C SER A 51 -2.72 -20.79 24.50
N GLY A 52 -3.12 -22.03 24.78
CA GLY A 52 -2.19 -23.16 24.82
C GLY A 52 -2.19 -23.90 23.48
N ARG A 53 -1.00 -24.17 22.92
CA ARG A 53 -0.80 -25.01 21.73
C ARG A 53 0.24 -26.10 22.01
N ARG A 54 0.03 -27.31 21.46
CA ARG A 54 1.07 -28.35 21.51
C ARG A 54 2.09 -28.12 20.38
N ILE A 55 3.36 -27.90 20.76
CA ILE A 55 4.48 -27.73 19.84
C ILE A 55 5.54 -28.77 20.23
N GLY A 56 5.97 -29.64 19.31
CA GLY A 56 6.96 -30.67 19.58
C GLY A 56 6.58 -31.61 20.73
N GLY A 57 5.29 -31.85 20.98
CA GLY A 57 4.80 -32.69 22.06
C GLY A 57 4.61 -31.98 23.42
N LYS A 58 5.10 -30.75 23.60
CA LYS A 58 4.93 -29.93 24.80
C LYS A 58 3.75 -28.96 24.64
N THR A 59 3.04 -28.64 25.72
CA THR A 59 2.05 -27.57 25.74
C THR A 59 2.77 -26.25 26.04
N CYS A 60 2.74 -25.32 25.07
CA CYS A 60 3.29 -23.99 25.21
C CYS A 60 2.17 -22.96 25.24
N PHE A 61 2.23 -22.00 26.15
CA PHE A 61 1.41 -20.80 26.07
C PHE A 61 1.98 -19.86 24.99
N GLY A 62 1.10 -19.18 24.25
CA GLY A 62 1.52 -18.21 23.23
C GLY A 62 0.33 -17.50 22.59
N GLY A 63 0.62 -16.39 21.93
CA GLY A 63 -0.29 -15.78 20.97
C GLY A 63 -0.10 -16.48 19.63
N PHE A 64 -1.09 -17.24 19.20
CA PHE A 64 -0.99 -18.03 17.99
C PHE A 64 -1.92 -17.51 16.89
N ILE A 65 -1.41 -17.50 15.66
CA ILE A 65 -2.23 -17.22 14.48
C ILE A 65 -2.98 -18.49 14.05
N LYS A 66 -4.10 -18.29 13.38
CA LYS A 66 -4.89 -19.38 12.82
C LYS A 66 -4.21 -19.91 11.56
N ASP A 67 -4.10 -21.23 11.43
CA ASP A 67 -3.63 -21.93 10.22
C ASP A 67 -2.33 -21.36 9.61
N PRO A 68 -1.19 -21.28 10.37
CA PRO A 68 0.04 -20.66 9.88
C PRO A 68 0.67 -21.41 8.70
N ALA A 69 0.25 -22.64 8.43
CA ALA A 69 0.70 -23.44 7.30
C ALA A 69 -0.12 -23.20 6.02
N ALA A 70 -1.31 -22.58 6.13
CA ALA A 70 -2.15 -22.27 4.97
C ALA A 70 -1.43 -21.26 4.05
N PHE A 71 -1.50 -21.49 2.74
CA PHE A 71 -0.85 -20.64 1.76
C PHE A 71 -1.43 -20.85 0.36
N ASP A 72 -1.79 -19.78 -0.33
CA ASP A 72 -2.22 -19.84 -1.72
C ASP A 72 -1.00 -19.85 -2.67
N ALA A 73 -0.32 -20.99 -2.75
CA ALA A 73 0.88 -21.15 -3.58
C ALA A 73 0.62 -20.85 -5.07
N ALA A 74 -0.60 -21.14 -5.55
CA ALA A 74 -0.97 -20.94 -6.94
C ALA A 74 -1.03 -19.44 -7.31
N LEU A 75 -1.53 -18.59 -6.42
CA LEU A 75 -1.54 -17.14 -6.60
C LEU A 75 -0.12 -16.58 -6.82
N PHE A 76 0.85 -17.13 -6.10
CA PHE A 76 2.25 -16.68 -6.15
C PHE A 76 3.10 -17.45 -7.17
N GLY A 77 2.50 -18.31 -8.00
CA GLY A 77 3.23 -19.10 -9.01
C GLY A 77 4.20 -20.10 -8.41
N ILE A 78 4.00 -20.52 -7.16
CA ILE A 78 4.87 -21.43 -6.41
C ILE A 78 4.36 -22.86 -6.55
N SER A 79 5.23 -23.80 -6.96
CA SER A 79 4.87 -25.20 -7.07
C SER A 79 4.56 -25.82 -5.68
N PRO A 80 3.69 -26.84 -5.58
CA PRO A 80 3.43 -27.53 -4.31
C PRO A 80 4.70 -28.11 -3.66
N ARG A 81 5.65 -28.55 -4.47
CA ARG A 81 6.94 -29.07 -4.01
C ARG A 81 7.79 -27.98 -3.34
N GLU A 82 7.90 -26.81 -3.98
CA GLU A 82 8.61 -25.67 -3.41
C GLU A 82 7.87 -25.15 -2.18
N ALA A 83 6.55 -24.99 -2.24
CA ALA A 83 5.73 -24.50 -1.15
C ALA A 83 5.95 -25.28 0.16
N GLY A 84 6.15 -26.62 0.07
CA GLY A 84 6.44 -27.45 1.24
C GLY A 84 7.77 -27.14 1.92
N GLU A 85 8.74 -26.57 1.21
CA GLU A 85 10.08 -26.25 1.72
C GLU A 85 10.25 -24.77 2.13
N ILE A 86 9.27 -23.92 1.83
CA ILE A 86 9.30 -22.49 2.22
C ILE A 86 8.87 -22.34 3.67
N ASP A 87 9.65 -21.64 4.45
CA ASP A 87 9.29 -21.23 5.81
C ASP A 87 7.92 -20.52 5.79
N PRO A 88 6.94 -20.93 6.63
CA PRO A 88 5.67 -20.24 6.73
C PRO A 88 5.78 -18.74 6.97
N GLN A 89 6.87 -18.25 7.57
CA GLN A 89 7.14 -16.81 7.68
C GLN A 89 7.22 -16.14 6.30
N GLN A 90 7.94 -16.73 5.34
CA GLN A 90 8.04 -16.21 3.97
C GLN A 90 6.69 -16.30 3.21
N ARG A 91 5.89 -17.34 3.46
CA ARG A 91 4.56 -17.50 2.87
C ARG A 91 3.61 -16.39 3.38
N MET A 92 3.60 -16.14 4.70
CA MET A 92 2.82 -15.05 5.28
C MET A 92 3.22 -13.69 4.77
N LEU A 93 4.52 -13.43 4.61
CA LEU A 93 5.01 -12.17 4.06
C LEU A 93 4.46 -11.91 2.65
N LEU A 94 4.37 -12.93 1.78
CA LEU A 94 3.77 -12.81 0.46
C LEU A 94 2.29 -12.40 0.55
N GLU A 95 1.48 -13.12 1.33
CA GLU A 95 0.04 -12.84 1.46
C GLU A 95 -0.23 -11.48 2.11
N VAL A 96 0.46 -11.19 3.23
CA VAL A 96 0.21 -9.93 3.97
C VAL A 96 0.74 -8.72 3.21
N SER A 97 1.84 -8.84 2.44
CA SER A 97 2.30 -7.75 1.58
C SER A 97 1.35 -7.45 0.43
N TRP A 98 0.75 -8.49 -0.17
CA TRP A 98 -0.28 -8.33 -1.19
C TRP A 98 -1.48 -7.54 -0.63
N GLU A 99 -1.98 -7.95 0.53
CA GLU A 99 -3.08 -7.25 1.18
C GLU A 99 -2.73 -5.81 1.57
N ALA A 100 -1.49 -5.55 2.04
CA ALA A 100 -1.04 -4.21 2.40
C ALA A 100 -1.02 -3.27 1.18
N LEU A 101 -0.57 -3.76 0.02
CA LEU A 101 -0.60 -3.02 -1.24
C LEU A 101 -2.03 -2.72 -1.69
N GLU A 102 -2.92 -3.73 -1.70
CA GLU A 102 -4.32 -3.52 -2.03
C GLU A 102 -5.02 -2.53 -1.10
N ARG A 103 -4.68 -2.53 0.21
CA ARG A 103 -5.17 -1.57 1.19
C ARG A 103 -4.60 -0.16 1.00
N ALA A 104 -3.43 -0.05 0.40
CA ALA A 104 -2.85 1.21 -0.04
C ALA A 104 -3.44 1.72 -1.37
N GLY A 105 -4.37 0.98 -1.99
CA GLY A 105 -4.91 1.30 -3.31
C GLY A 105 -3.89 1.08 -4.45
N ILE A 106 -2.84 0.30 -4.22
CA ILE A 106 -1.79 0.01 -5.19
C ILE A 106 -2.02 -1.38 -5.78
N ALA A 107 -2.22 -1.46 -7.09
CA ALA A 107 -2.24 -2.73 -7.79
C ALA A 107 -0.83 -3.37 -7.76
N PRO A 108 -0.65 -4.59 -7.22
CA PRO A 108 0.66 -5.21 -7.10
C PRO A 108 1.46 -5.27 -8.41
N ASP A 109 0.80 -5.51 -9.53
CA ASP A 109 1.42 -5.60 -10.87
C ASP A 109 2.02 -4.25 -11.33
N SER A 110 1.52 -3.12 -10.82
CA SER A 110 2.01 -1.78 -11.17
C SER A 110 3.41 -1.49 -10.63
N LEU A 111 3.87 -2.26 -9.65
CA LEU A 111 5.17 -2.07 -9.03
C LEU A 111 6.34 -2.70 -9.82
N ARG A 112 6.06 -3.44 -10.89
CA ARG A 112 7.11 -4.08 -11.70
C ARG A 112 8.13 -3.07 -12.19
N SER A 113 9.41 -3.36 -11.91
CA SER A 113 10.57 -2.51 -12.22
C SER A 113 10.63 -1.17 -11.47
N SER A 114 9.76 -0.94 -10.47
CA SER A 114 9.81 0.26 -9.62
C SER A 114 10.99 0.23 -8.64
N MET A 115 11.37 1.42 -8.15
CA MET A 115 12.36 1.58 -7.07
C MET A 115 11.71 1.40 -5.70
N THR A 116 10.87 0.36 -5.55
CA THR A 116 10.27 0.00 -4.26
C THR A 116 11.26 -0.80 -3.42
N GLY A 117 11.51 -0.35 -2.18
CA GLY A 117 12.35 -1.05 -1.21
C GLY A 117 11.59 -2.09 -0.39
N VAL A 118 12.27 -3.13 0.11
CA VAL A 118 11.72 -4.15 1.02
C VAL A 118 12.64 -4.31 2.23
N PHE A 119 12.10 -4.05 3.42
CA PHE A 119 12.83 -4.09 4.70
C PHE A 119 12.08 -5.02 5.64
N THR A 120 12.67 -6.18 5.96
CA THR A 120 11.98 -7.25 6.70
C THR A 120 12.66 -7.55 8.03
N GLY A 121 11.99 -7.29 9.15
CA GLY A 121 12.40 -7.74 10.47
C GLY A 121 12.04 -9.21 10.68
N ILE A 122 13.05 -10.07 10.83
CA ILE A 122 12.91 -11.52 10.99
C ILE A 122 14.11 -12.06 11.77
N SER A 123 13.88 -12.97 12.73
CA SER A 123 14.94 -13.63 13.51
C SER A 123 14.66 -15.11 13.77
N GLY A 124 13.41 -15.57 13.64
CA GLY A 124 13.00 -16.94 13.95
C GLY A 124 13.55 -17.97 12.96
N THR A 125 14.20 -19.02 13.44
CA THR A 125 14.77 -20.15 12.66
C THR A 125 14.09 -21.49 12.95
N ASP A 126 12.95 -21.46 13.61
CA ASP A 126 12.25 -22.67 14.07
C ASP A 126 11.94 -23.66 12.94
N PHE A 127 11.49 -23.15 11.77
CA PHE A 127 11.19 -23.99 10.62
C PHE A 127 12.46 -24.61 10.00
N GLU A 128 13.55 -23.86 9.90
CA GLU A 128 14.84 -24.38 9.44
C GLU A 128 15.32 -25.52 10.34
N ASN A 129 15.30 -25.34 11.66
CA ASN A 129 15.68 -26.34 12.63
C ASN A 129 14.82 -27.61 12.53
N LEU A 130 13.51 -27.48 12.38
CA LEU A 130 12.60 -28.59 12.14
C LEU A 130 12.94 -29.31 10.83
N ARG A 131 13.18 -28.55 9.76
CA ARG A 131 13.45 -29.11 8.43
C ARG A 131 14.79 -29.87 8.40
N LEU A 132 15.84 -29.30 9.00
CA LEU A 132 17.16 -29.91 9.08
C LEU A 132 17.18 -31.17 9.96
N SER A 133 16.36 -31.22 11.01
CA SER A 133 16.24 -32.38 11.91
C SER A 133 15.27 -33.46 11.40
N SER A 134 14.55 -33.20 10.30
CA SER A 134 13.60 -34.16 9.74
C SER A 134 14.29 -35.27 8.96
N ALA A 135 13.65 -36.46 8.89
CA ALA A 135 14.13 -37.58 8.09
C ALA A 135 13.91 -37.38 6.56
N VAL A 136 13.26 -36.32 6.14
CA VAL A 136 12.99 -36.02 4.74
C VAL A 136 14.27 -35.54 4.05
N PRO A 137 14.69 -36.11 2.90
CA PRO A 137 15.90 -35.69 2.21
C PRO A 137 15.91 -34.20 1.86
N LEU A 138 17.07 -33.56 2.01
CA LEU A 138 17.24 -32.15 1.64
C LEU A 138 17.19 -32.01 0.10
N ASN A 139 16.65 -30.90 -0.37
CA ASN A 139 16.62 -30.53 -1.77
C ASN A 139 16.95 -29.04 -1.95
N ALA A 140 17.09 -28.59 -3.20
CA ALA A 140 17.52 -27.23 -3.52
C ALA A 140 16.60 -26.13 -2.96
N TYR A 141 15.31 -26.40 -2.75
CA TYR A 141 14.37 -25.43 -2.23
C TYR A 141 14.53 -25.14 -0.72
N VAL A 142 15.20 -26.03 0.04
CA VAL A 142 15.45 -25.81 1.46
C VAL A 142 16.26 -24.53 1.68
N GLY A 143 17.33 -24.32 0.91
CA GLY A 143 18.19 -23.14 1.07
C GLY A 143 17.45 -21.83 0.79
N THR A 144 16.63 -21.76 -0.26
CA THR A 144 15.82 -20.59 -0.57
C THR A 144 14.56 -20.49 0.32
N GLY A 145 14.11 -21.60 0.86
CA GLY A 145 12.93 -21.67 1.73
C GLY A 145 13.21 -21.21 3.16
N THR A 146 14.44 -21.31 3.66
CA THR A 146 14.77 -21.04 5.06
C THR A 146 15.63 -19.79 5.27
N ALA A 147 16.44 -19.37 4.31
CA ALA A 147 17.33 -18.22 4.47
C ALA A 147 16.56 -16.90 4.70
N HIS A 148 16.93 -16.17 5.76
CA HIS A 148 16.30 -14.89 6.11
C HIS A 148 16.42 -13.84 5.01
N SER A 149 17.55 -13.76 4.28
CA SER A 149 17.72 -12.85 3.15
C SER A 149 16.66 -13.06 2.07
N ILE A 150 16.23 -14.31 1.88
CA ILE A 150 15.18 -14.65 0.91
C ILE A 150 13.80 -14.18 1.36
N ALA A 151 13.56 -14.00 2.65
CA ALA A 151 12.30 -13.48 3.15
C ALA A 151 11.96 -12.09 2.56
N ALA A 152 12.95 -11.19 2.46
CA ALA A 152 12.78 -9.91 1.78
C ALA A 152 12.88 -10.05 0.25
N ASN A 153 13.88 -10.80 -0.22
CA ASN A 153 14.19 -10.89 -1.65
C ASN A 153 13.12 -11.64 -2.45
N ARG A 154 12.38 -12.56 -1.83
CA ARG A 154 11.23 -13.24 -2.45
C ARG A 154 10.11 -12.25 -2.79
N LEU A 155 9.83 -11.27 -1.94
CA LEU A 155 8.90 -10.19 -2.23
C LEU A 155 9.38 -9.35 -3.41
N SER A 156 10.66 -8.93 -3.38
CA SER A 156 11.26 -8.17 -4.48
C SER A 156 11.23 -8.93 -5.80
N TRP A 157 11.52 -10.23 -5.77
CA TRP A 157 11.46 -11.10 -6.95
C TRP A 157 10.03 -11.24 -7.48
N PHE A 158 9.08 -11.52 -6.59
CA PHE A 158 7.68 -11.74 -6.97
C PHE A 158 7.05 -10.50 -7.61
N TYR A 159 7.22 -9.33 -7.00
CA TYR A 159 6.68 -8.07 -7.52
C TYR A 159 7.57 -7.44 -8.61
N GLY A 160 8.78 -7.95 -8.85
CA GLY A 160 9.74 -7.40 -9.82
C GLY A 160 10.32 -6.06 -9.38
N LEU A 161 10.56 -5.86 -8.07
CA LEU A 161 11.07 -4.62 -7.50
C LEU A 161 12.58 -4.46 -7.70
N ARG A 162 13.07 -3.21 -7.75
CA ARG A 162 14.48 -2.87 -7.97
C ARG A 162 15.10 -2.01 -6.86
N GLY A 163 14.31 -1.59 -5.87
CA GLY A 163 14.83 -0.87 -4.70
C GLY A 163 15.63 -1.77 -3.75
N PRO A 164 16.20 -1.21 -2.68
CA PRO A 164 16.91 -1.97 -1.64
C PRO A 164 16.04 -3.07 -1.05
N SER A 165 16.62 -4.27 -0.83
CA SER A 165 15.89 -5.43 -0.31
C SER A 165 16.74 -6.15 0.72
N MET A 166 16.31 -6.18 1.98
CA MET A 166 17.11 -6.73 3.08
C MET A 166 16.27 -7.30 4.22
N ALA A 167 16.80 -8.35 4.84
CA ALA A 167 16.35 -8.85 6.12
C ALA A 167 17.18 -8.19 7.25
N VAL A 168 16.52 -7.88 8.35
CA VAL A 168 17.10 -7.22 9.52
C VAL A 168 16.84 -8.10 10.74
N ASP A 169 17.90 -8.46 11.46
CA ASP A 169 17.83 -9.14 12.74
C ASP A 169 18.53 -8.32 13.82
N SER A 170 17.77 -7.82 14.74
CA SER A 170 18.18 -7.22 16.00
C SER A 170 17.28 -7.73 17.14
N ALA A 171 16.85 -8.98 17.02
CA ALA A 171 15.92 -9.65 17.92
C ALA A 171 14.58 -8.87 18.01
N CYS A 172 14.14 -8.52 19.24
CA CYS A 172 12.83 -7.90 19.46
C CYS A 172 12.66 -6.54 18.76
N SER A 173 13.75 -5.83 18.44
CA SER A 173 13.70 -4.54 17.74
C SER A 173 13.73 -4.64 16.21
N SER A 174 13.84 -5.84 15.63
CA SER A 174 14.07 -6.08 14.19
C SER A 174 13.09 -5.32 13.28
N SER A 175 11.80 -5.44 13.51
CA SER A 175 10.80 -4.80 12.64
C SER A 175 10.74 -3.28 12.80
N LEU A 176 11.03 -2.75 13.99
CA LEU A 176 11.11 -1.30 14.18
C LEU A 176 12.41 -0.73 13.60
N LEU A 177 13.50 -1.49 13.62
CA LEU A 177 14.74 -1.17 12.93
C LEU A 177 14.56 -1.22 11.41
N ALA A 178 13.81 -2.18 10.89
CA ALA A 178 13.41 -2.23 9.48
C ALA A 178 12.61 -0.97 9.07
N LEU A 179 11.68 -0.51 9.92
CA LEU A 179 10.94 0.74 9.72
C LEU A 179 11.88 1.96 9.69
N HIS A 180 12.78 2.07 10.65
CA HIS A 180 13.79 3.14 10.69
C HIS A 180 14.64 3.15 9.40
N THR A 181 15.14 1.98 9.00
CA THR A 181 15.98 1.81 7.80
C THR A 181 15.20 2.21 6.53
N ALA A 182 13.94 1.79 6.41
CA ALA A 182 13.07 2.19 5.31
C ALA A 182 12.87 3.70 5.23
N CYS A 183 12.62 4.36 6.37
CA CYS A 183 12.50 5.82 6.43
C CYS A 183 13.78 6.50 5.94
N ARG A 184 14.96 6.01 6.33
CA ARG A 184 16.25 6.54 5.87
C ARG A 184 16.45 6.32 4.38
N SER A 185 16.10 5.15 3.85
CA SER A 185 16.20 4.85 2.43
C SER A 185 15.30 5.76 1.58
N LEU A 186 14.06 6.00 2.02
CA LEU A 186 13.13 6.95 1.39
C LEU A 186 13.69 8.40 1.43
N GLN A 187 14.23 8.83 2.58
CA GLN A 187 14.83 10.18 2.74
C GLN A 187 16.01 10.39 1.79
N ASN A 188 16.85 9.37 1.65
CA ASN A 188 18.04 9.41 0.78
C ASN A 188 17.69 9.26 -0.71
N GLY A 189 16.43 8.97 -1.06
CA GLY A 189 16.02 8.74 -2.45
C GLY A 189 16.51 7.43 -3.05
N GLU A 190 16.83 6.44 -2.22
CA GLU A 190 17.20 5.08 -2.67
C GLU A 190 15.98 4.27 -3.13
N CYS A 191 14.80 4.66 -2.64
CA CYS A 191 13.51 4.14 -3.08
C CYS A 191 12.42 5.22 -2.97
N ASP A 192 11.32 5.05 -3.72
CA ASP A 192 10.17 5.96 -3.75
C ASP A 192 8.99 5.42 -2.93
N LEU A 193 8.96 4.12 -2.72
CA LEU A 193 7.99 3.37 -1.93
C LEU A 193 8.75 2.32 -1.13
N ALA A 194 8.29 2.00 0.08
CA ALA A 194 8.91 0.94 0.88
C ALA A 194 7.86 0.00 1.48
N LEU A 195 8.09 -1.31 1.36
CA LEU A 195 7.42 -2.35 2.13
C LEU A 195 8.24 -2.60 3.39
N VAL A 196 7.64 -2.33 4.55
CA VAL A 196 8.24 -2.62 5.86
C VAL A 196 7.51 -3.78 6.48
N CYS A 197 8.25 -4.85 6.69
CA CYS A 197 7.69 -6.13 7.11
C CYS A 197 8.26 -6.53 8.47
N GLY A 198 7.44 -7.19 9.27
CA GLY A 198 7.87 -7.90 10.48
C GLY A 198 7.16 -9.24 10.55
N VAL A 199 7.87 -10.30 10.89
CA VAL A 199 7.28 -11.63 10.99
C VAL A 199 7.93 -12.43 12.11
N ASN A 200 7.14 -13.26 12.79
CA ASN A 200 7.58 -14.25 13.76
C ASN A 200 6.64 -15.44 13.79
N LEU A 201 7.17 -16.65 13.87
CA LEU A 201 6.41 -17.89 13.94
C LEU A 201 7.05 -18.86 14.95
N LEU A 202 6.22 -19.59 15.68
CA LEU A 202 6.62 -20.55 16.70
C LEU A 202 6.35 -21.98 16.21
N ALA A 203 7.33 -22.57 15.54
CA ALA A 203 7.22 -23.91 14.97
C ALA A 203 7.94 -24.99 15.80
N SER A 204 8.82 -24.60 16.71
CA SER A 204 9.62 -25.50 17.55
C SER A 204 9.52 -25.15 19.04
N PRO A 205 9.57 -26.12 19.96
CA PRO A 205 9.58 -25.84 21.39
C PRO A 205 10.94 -25.35 21.89
N VAL A 206 12.00 -25.46 21.10
CA VAL A 206 13.39 -25.17 21.49
C VAL A 206 13.53 -23.73 21.99
N GLY A 207 12.96 -22.76 21.30
CA GLY A 207 12.99 -21.36 21.72
C GLY A 207 12.32 -21.15 23.09
N ASN A 208 11.21 -21.83 23.36
CA ASN A 208 10.55 -21.78 24.67
C ASN A 208 11.45 -22.38 25.75
N ASP A 209 12.05 -23.56 25.51
CA ASP A 209 12.93 -24.24 26.47
C ASP A 209 14.13 -23.37 26.85
N VAL A 210 14.76 -22.69 25.88
CA VAL A 210 15.91 -21.80 26.13
C VAL A 210 15.48 -20.57 26.96
N LEU A 211 14.33 -20.00 26.68
CA LEU A 211 13.83 -18.81 27.38
C LEU A 211 13.28 -19.14 28.77
N ASP A 212 12.72 -20.34 28.96
CA ASP A 212 12.33 -20.86 30.27
C ASP A 212 13.56 -21.08 31.16
N ASP A 213 14.63 -21.67 30.62
CA ASP A 213 15.91 -21.85 31.36
C ASP A 213 16.53 -20.50 31.74
N ALA A 214 16.36 -19.48 30.88
CA ALA A 214 16.82 -18.12 31.16
C ALA A 214 15.86 -17.35 32.11
N HIS A 215 14.78 -17.96 32.61
CA HIS A 215 13.77 -17.36 33.49
C HIS A 215 13.11 -16.08 32.90
N LEU A 216 12.96 -16.02 31.60
CA LEU A 216 12.37 -14.88 30.90
C LEU A 216 10.85 -15.08 30.60
N MET A 217 10.38 -16.32 30.64
CA MET A 217 8.97 -16.66 30.36
C MET A 217 8.08 -16.51 31.60
N ALA A 218 6.90 -15.94 31.42
CA ALA A 218 5.89 -15.88 32.47
C ALA A 218 5.24 -17.25 32.66
N PRO A 219 5.24 -17.85 33.86
CA PRO A 219 4.69 -19.20 34.10
C PRO A 219 3.21 -19.33 33.79
N ASP A 220 2.44 -18.23 33.89
CA ASP A 220 1.02 -18.13 33.57
C ASP A 220 0.76 -17.76 32.11
N GLY A 221 1.80 -17.57 31.32
CA GLY A 221 1.72 -17.21 29.90
C GLY A 221 1.17 -15.82 29.64
N ARG A 222 1.39 -14.84 30.51
CA ARG A 222 0.84 -13.49 30.36
C ARG A 222 1.92 -12.41 30.50
N CYS A 223 1.92 -11.43 29.59
CA CYS A 223 2.68 -10.19 29.74
C CYS A 223 1.92 -9.24 30.66
N LYS A 224 2.42 -9.10 31.89
CA LYS A 224 1.81 -8.23 32.92
C LYS A 224 2.55 -6.89 32.98
N THR A 225 2.51 -6.16 31.87
CA THR A 225 3.27 -4.92 31.68
C THR A 225 3.03 -3.92 32.83
N PHE A 226 4.11 -3.44 33.42
CA PHE A 226 4.16 -2.46 34.54
C PHE A 226 3.45 -2.89 35.81
N SER A 227 2.89 -4.09 35.88
CA SER A 227 2.22 -4.60 37.06
C SER A 227 3.21 -5.07 38.13
N ALA A 228 2.81 -5.00 39.40
CA ALA A 228 3.55 -5.59 40.50
C ALA A 228 3.72 -7.11 40.36
N ASP A 229 2.87 -7.76 39.60
CA ASP A 229 2.87 -9.19 39.31
C ASP A 229 3.74 -9.55 38.08
N ALA A 230 4.45 -8.59 37.50
CA ALA A 230 5.31 -8.78 36.35
C ALA A 230 6.43 -9.82 36.65
N ASN A 231 6.45 -10.92 35.91
CA ASN A 231 7.33 -12.06 36.16
C ASN A 231 7.82 -12.76 34.89
N GLY A 232 7.76 -12.08 33.74
CA GLY A 232 8.18 -12.57 32.43
C GLY A 232 7.22 -12.24 31.32
N TYR A 233 7.52 -12.69 30.13
CA TYR A 233 6.66 -12.48 28.94
C TYR A 233 6.18 -13.82 28.36
N VAL A 234 5.30 -13.74 27.38
CA VAL A 234 4.85 -14.88 26.58
C VAL A 234 5.16 -14.62 25.11
N ARG A 235 5.72 -15.64 24.43
CA ARG A 235 6.07 -15.58 23.01
C ARG A 235 4.80 -15.59 22.14
N SER A 236 4.88 -15.00 20.94
CA SER A 236 3.73 -14.93 20.04
C SER A 236 4.13 -14.93 18.58
N GLU A 237 3.22 -15.42 17.74
CA GLU A 237 3.32 -15.41 16.30
C GLU A 237 2.72 -14.12 15.73
N GLY A 238 3.12 -13.75 14.52
CA GLY A 238 2.46 -12.69 13.76
C GLY A 238 3.26 -12.21 12.57
N CYS A 239 2.54 -11.52 11.70
CA CYS A 239 3.09 -10.84 10.53
C CYS A 239 2.41 -9.48 10.38
N VAL A 240 3.20 -8.45 10.14
CA VAL A 240 2.73 -7.08 9.86
C VAL A 240 3.49 -6.56 8.65
N VAL A 241 2.79 -5.94 7.73
CA VAL A 241 3.37 -5.22 6.59
C VAL A 241 2.77 -3.82 6.51
N LEU A 242 3.67 -2.82 6.45
CA LEU A 242 3.34 -1.42 6.20
C LEU A 242 3.81 -1.04 4.80
N VAL A 243 3.08 -0.13 4.17
CA VAL A 243 3.48 0.55 2.93
C VAL A 243 3.79 2.00 3.26
N LEU A 244 5.04 2.41 3.00
CA LEU A 244 5.53 3.75 3.31
C LEU A 244 5.87 4.53 2.04
N LYS A 245 5.63 5.85 2.13
CA LYS A 245 5.99 6.84 1.11
C LYS A 245 6.37 8.16 1.81
N LYS A 246 7.10 9.05 1.15
CA LYS A 246 7.28 10.42 1.66
C LYS A 246 5.92 11.09 1.83
N LEU A 247 5.74 11.84 2.93
CA LEU A 247 4.44 12.48 3.23
C LEU A 247 3.99 13.40 2.08
N ALA A 248 4.89 14.24 1.59
CA ALA A 248 4.59 15.16 0.48
C ALA A 248 4.17 14.43 -0.81
N ASP A 249 4.74 13.25 -1.07
CA ASP A 249 4.37 12.44 -2.22
C ASP A 249 3.01 11.77 -2.03
N ALA A 250 2.71 11.30 -0.81
CA ALA A 250 1.42 10.72 -0.48
C ALA A 250 0.28 11.76 -0.59
N GLU A 251 0.49 12.96 -0.07
CA GLU A 251 -0.45 14.08 -0.19
C GLU A 251 -0.69 14.49 -1.65
N ARG A 252 0.39 14.65 -2.42
CA ARG A 252 0.32 14.98 -3.86
C ARG A 252 -0.43 13.93 -4.68
N ASN A 253 -0.26 12.65 -4.33
CA ASN A 253 -0.90 11.54 -5.03
C ASN A 253 -2.34 11.27 -4.53
N GLY A 254 -2.78 11.94 -3.48
CA GLY A 254 -4.09 11.70 -2.86
C GLY A 254 -4.18 10.34 -2.16
N ASP A 255 -3.06 9.78 -1.71
CA ASP A 255 -3.03 8.50 -1.00
C ASP A 255 -3.77 8.61 0.34
N ARG A 256 -4.46 7.55 0.76
CA ARG A 256 -5.03 7.46 2.10
C ARG A 256 -3.90 7.29 3.12
N ILE A 257 -3.73 8.27 3.99
CA ILE A 257 -2.72 8.25 5.05
C ILE A 257 -3.34 7.67 6.33
N LEU A 258 -2.70 6.65 6.91
CA LEU A 258 -3.13 5.99 8.16
C LEU A 258 -2.45 6.58 9.39
N GLY A 259 -1.26 7.15 9.21
CA GLY A 259 -0.44 7.79 10.21
C GLY A 259 0.85 8.30 9.59
N VAL A 260 1.59 9.10 10.33
CA VAL A 260 2.82 9.75 9.86
C VAL A 260 3.98 9.40 10.79
N VAL A 261 5.06 8.83 10.26
CA VAL A 261 6.33 8.71 11.00
C VAL A 261 7.00 10.10 11.02
N ARG A 262 7.03 10.72 12.20
CA ARG A 262 7.58 12.07 12.41
C ARG A 262 9.07 12.06 12.66
N GLY A 263 9.56 11.00 13.28
CA GLY A 263 10.97 10.82 13.59
C GLY A 263 11.25 9.43 14.13
N SER A 264 12.50 9.02 14.07
CA SER A 264 12.95 7.74 14.62
C SER A 264 14.43 7.78 14.99
N ALA A 265 14.80 7.01 16.00
CA ALA A 265 16.18 6.87 16.46
C ALA A 265 16.51 5.40 16.76
N VAL A 266 17.80 5.10 16.67
CA VAL A 266 18.39 3.80 16.98
C VAL A 266 19.65 4.04 17.80
N ASN A 267 19.86 3.24 18.82
CA ASN A 267 21.13 3.18 19.55
C ASN A 267 21.40 1.78 20.12
N GLN A 268 22.46 1.65 20.91
CA GLN A 268 22.88 0.42 21.54
C GLN A 268 23.08 0.66 23.04
N ASP A 269 22.72 -0.32 23.88
CA ASP A 269 22.92 -0.27 25.34
C ASP A 269 24.38 -0.14 25.75
N GLY A 270 25.28 -0.63 24.91
CA GLY A 270 26.71 -0.68 25.23
C GLY A 270 27.00 -1.71 26.32
N ARG A 271 28.00 -1.43 27.17
CA ARG A 271 28.36 -2.32 28.25
C ARG A 271 27.44 -2.10 29.46
N THR A 272 26.71 -3.14 29.83
CA THR A 272 25.81 -3.20 30.99
C THR A 272 26.29 -4.26 31.99
N SER A 273 25.49 -4.60 32.99
CA SER A 273 25.78 -5.67 33.97
C SER A 273 25.77 -7.08 33.35
N GLY A 274 25.18 -7.26 32.18
CA GLY A 274 25.14 -8.49 31.39
C GLY A 274 24.75 -8.21 29.96
N LEU A 275 25.04 -9.14 29.02
CA LEU A 275 24.75 -8.96 27.58
C LEU A 275 23.27 -8.64 27.29
N THR A 276 22.36 -9.20 28.07
CA THR A 276 20.90 -9.05 27.91
C THR A 276 20.28 -8.06 28.89
N ALA A 277 21.09 -7.39 29.73
CA ALA A 277 20.59 -6.42 30.69
C ALA A 277 20.38 -5.04 30.03
N PRO A 278 19.17 -4.47 30.09
CA PRO A 278 18.88 -3.18 29.45
C PRO A 278 19.55 -2.00 30.15
N SER A 279 19.75 -0.89 29.42
CA SER A 279 20.36 0.34 29.93
C SER A 279 19.35 1.49 29.94
N ARG A 280 18.94 1.93 31.16
CA ARG A 280 18.07 3.13 31.31
C ARG A 280 18.65 4.36 30.61
N HIS A 281 19.98 4.57 30.74
CA HIS A 281 20.65 5.72 30.13
C HIS A 281 20.58 5.67 28.60
N ALA A 282 20.81 4.50 27.99
CA ALA A 282 20.74 4.33 26.55
C ALA A 282 19.30 4.53 26.04
N GLN A 283 18.30 3.98 26.74
CA GLN A 283 16.90 4.18 26.39
C GLN A 283 16.48 5.65 26.50
N ALA A 284 16.88 6.37 27.56
CA ALA A 284 16.61 7.79 27.69
C ALA A 284 17.28 8.63 26.57
N ALA A 285 18.53 8.30 26.22
CA ALA A 285 19.22 8.96 25.10
C ALA A 285 18.53 8.68 23.77
N LEU A 286 18.01 7.48 23.56
CA LEU A 286 17.23 7.09 22.38
C LEU A 286 15.95 7.93 22.24
N LEU A 287 15.16 8.04 23.31
CA LEU A 287 13.92 8.82 23.34
C LEU A 287 14.19 10.29 22.97
N LYS A 288 15.23 10.90 23.57
CA LYS A 288 15.67 12.26 23.22
C LYS A 288 16.05 12.40 21.75
N SER A 289 16.85 11.45 21.24
CA SER A 289 17.27 11.47 19.84
C SER A 289 16.09 11.37 18.87
N ALA A 290 15.06 10.60 19.22
CA ALA A 290 13.84 10.50 18.39
C ALA A 290 13.01 11.80 18.41
N LEU A 291 12.89 12.45 19.57
CA LEU A 291 12.27 13.77 19.71
C LEU A 291 13.03 14.82 18.89
N ASP A 292 14.36 14.86 19.01
CA ASP A 292 15.21 15.77 18.25
C ASP A 292 15.05 15.57 16.73
N ALA A 293 15.05 14.31 16.28
CA ALA A 293 14.85 13.96 14.86
C ALA A 293 13.47 14.39 14.35
N ALA A 294 12.44 14.33 15.19
CA ALA A 294 11.09 14.80 14.86
C ALA A 294 10.93 16.32 14.99
N GLY A 295 11.85 16.99 15.67
CA GLY A 295 11.75 18.41 16.04
C GLY A 295 10.62 18.68 17.02
N LEU A 296 10.41 17.76 17.97
CA LEU A 296 9.33 17.76 18.96
C LEU A 296 9.89 17.88 20.39
N SER A 297 9.05 18.37 21.28
CA SER A 297 9.29 18.43 22.72
C SER A 297 8.63 17.26 23.45
N PRO A 298 9.09 16.87 24.63
CA PRO A 298 8.43 15.84 25.44
C PRO A 298 6.95 16.12 25.70
N SER A 299 6.56 17.40 25.84
CA SER A 299 5.16 17.82 26.05
C SER A 299 4.24 17.61 24.85
N ASP A 300 4.80 17.36 23.66
CA ASP A 300 4.02 17.12 22.44
C ASP A 300 3.53 15.67 22.34
N ILE A 301 4.11 14.75 23.13
CA ILE A 301 3.80 13.31 23.04
C ILE A 301 2.68 12.96 24.03
N ASP A 302 1.57 12.47 23.54
CA ASP A 302 0.41 12.10 24.38
C ASP A 302 0.50 10.69 24.94
N ALA A 303 1.09 9.76 24.16
CA ALA A 303 1.09 8.35 24.49
C ALA A 303 2.42 7.65 24.14
N ILE A 304 2.75 6.61 24.89
CA ILE A 304 3.84 5.70 24.61
C ILE A 304 3.32 4.27 24.53
N GLU A 305 3.48 3.67 23.38
CA GLU A 305 3.42 2.23 23.20
C GLU A 305 4.79 1.66 23.57
N ALA A 306 4.89 1.19 24.79
CA ALA A 306 6.12 0.76 25.39
C ALA A 306 6.60 -0.60 24.85
N HIS A 307 7.88 -0.88 24.98
CA HIS A 307 8.38 -2.25 24.83
C HIS A 307 7.68 -3.18 25.82
N GLY A 308 7.59 -2.81 27.09
CA GLY A 308 6.63 -3.31 28.09
C GLY A 308 6.41 -4.81 28.08
N THR A 309 7.45 -5.60 28.29
CA THR A 309 7.39 -7.08 28.20
C THR A 309 6.74 -7.74 29.43
N GLY A 310 6.60 -7.03 30.54
CA GLY A 310 6.12 -7.58 31.80
C GLY A 310 7.23 -8.31 32.60
N THR A 311 8.48 -7.94 32.38
CA THR A 311 9.62 -8.49 33.14
C THR A 311 9.90 -7.64 34.38
N ALA A 312 10.26 -8.28 35.48
CA ALA A 312 10.53 -7.63 36.77
C ALA A 312 11.66 -6.59 36.69
N LEU A 313 12.63 -6.76 35.79
CA LEU A 313 13.76 -5.86 35.60
C LEU A 313 13.54 -4.85 34.50
N GLY A 314 13.01 -5.28 33.35
CA GLY A 314 12.91 -4.47 32.14
C GLY A 314 11.92 -3.32 32.27
N ASP A 315 10.72 -3.59 32.78
CA ASP A 315 9.67 -2.60 32.91
C ASP A 315 10.06 -1.39 33.79
N PRO A 316 10.67 -1.55 34.99
CA PRO A 316 11.17 -0.42 35.77
C PRO A 316 12.28 0.38 35.08
N ILE A 317 13.16 -0.28 34.32
CA ILE A 317 14.25 0.38 33.60
C ILE A 317 13.67 1.25 32.47
N GLU A 318 12.75 0.70 31.69
CA GLU A 318 12.07 1.43 30.62
C GLU A 318 11.28 2.63 31.16
N PHE A 319 10.48 2.41 32.20
CA PHE A 319 9.71 3.50 32.83
C PHE A 319 10.62 4.57 33.43
N GLY A 320 11.76 4.18 34.00
CA GLY A 320 12.79 5.09 34.46
C GLY A 320 13.36 5.95 33.33
N ALA A 321 13.59 5.39 32.16
CA ALA A 321 14.04 6.13 30.97
C ALA A 321 12.98 7.12 30.47
N ILE A 322 11.70 6.73 30.51
CA ILE A 322 10.56 7.64 30.24
C ILE A 322 10.58 8.81 31.23
N ASN A 323 10.74 8.54 32.53
CA ASN A 323 10.83 9.59 33.55
C ASN A 323 11.99 10.55 33.28
N ASP A 324 13.16 10.08 32.89
CA ASP A 324 14.33 10.91 32.62
C ASP A 324 14.12 11.89 31.44
N VAL A 325 13.22 11.57 30.53
CA VAL A 325 12.98 12.38 29.32
C VAL A 325 11.74 13.25 29.46
N TYR A 326 10.68 12.73 30.08
CA TYR A 326 9.38 13.39 30.13
C TYR A 326 9.12 14.12 31.46
N ALA A 327 10.11 14.21 32.39
CA ALA A 327 9.96 14.91 33.64
C ALA A 327 9.47 16.36 33.45
N GLY A 328 8.39 16.71 34.13
CA GLY A 328 7.78 18.04 34.08
C GLY A 328 7.03 18.39 32.77
N SER A 329 6.89 17.46 31.81
CA SER A 329 6.19 17.70 30.55
C SER A 329 4.68 17.45 30.64
N HIS A 330 4.20 16.70 31.62
CA HIS A 330 2.81 16.30 31.79
C HIS A 330 2.29 16.67 33.18
N THR A 331 0.95 16.72 33.32
CA THR A 331 0.26 17.04 34.58
C THR A 331 -0.72 15.92 34.94
N ALA A 332 -1.22 15.93 36.17
CA ALA A 332 -2.26 15.00 36.59
C ALA A 332 -3.58 15.15 35.82
N GLY A 333 -3.86 16.34 35.26
CA GLY A 333 -5.02 16.59 34.39
C GLY A 333 -4.82 16.19 32.94
N SER A 334 -3.55 16.02 32.49
CA SER A 334 -3.17 15.55 31.16
C SER A 334 -1.95 14.63 31.31
N PRO A 335 -2.14 13.40 31.81
CA PRO A 335 -1.05 12.46 32.05
C PRO A 335 -0.54 11.85 30.76
N LEU A 336 0.75 11.48 30.71
CA LEU A 336 1.31 10.65 29.66
C LEU A 336 0.68 9.25 29.72
N ILE A 337 0.05 8.81 28.62
CA ILE A 337 -0.54 7.48 28.59
C ILE A 337 0.54 6.46 28.20
N VAL A 338 0.77 5.45 29.04
CA VAL A 338 1.78 4.41 28.78
C VAL A 338 1.11 3.05 28.74
N SER A 339 1.32 2.31 27.65
CA SER A 339 0.62 1.04 27.40
C SER A 339 1.46 0.08 26.58
N SER A 340 1.04 -1.18 26.45
CA SER A 340 1.67 -2.15 25.55
C SER A 340 0.67 -3.15 24.99
N VAL A 341 0.72 -3.35 23.65
CA VAL A 341 -0.06 -4.35 22.94
C VAL A 341 0.21 -5.78 23.40
N LYS A 342 1.40 -6.00 23.98
CA LYS A 342 1.84 -7.33 24.43
C LYS A 342 0.94 -7.93 25.50
N THR A 343 0.24 -7.11 26.26
CA THR A 343 -0.72 -7.59 27.27
C THR A 343 -1.91 -8.32 26.63
N SER A 344 -2.25 -8.01 25.37
CA SER A 344 -3.35 -8.64 24.64
C SER A 344 -2.93 -9.79 23.73
N ILE A 345 -1.76 -9.66 23.09
CA ILE A 345 -1.32 -10.59 22.03
C ILE A 345 0.03 -11.26 22.29
N GLY A 346 0.68 -10.98 23.44
CA GLY A 346 2.01 -11.48 23.77
C GLY A 346 3.13 -10.77 23.01
N HIS A 347 4.35 -11.28 23.15
CA HIS A 347 5.56 -10.72 22.57
C HIS A 347 5.87 -11.38 21.21
N LEU A 348 5.70 -10.64 20.14
CA LEU A 348 5.90 -11.12 18.77
C LEU A 348 7.36 -11.11 18.31
N GLU A 349 8.31 -11.03 19.24
CA GLU A 349 9.75 -11.08 18.98
C GLU A 349 10.15 -10.15 17.82
N ALA A 350 10.67 -10.64 16.69
CA ALA A 350 11.08 -9.80 15.56
C ALA A 350 9.97 -8.90 15.01
N CYS A 351 8.69 -9.31 15.12
CA CYS A 351 7.53 -8.53 14.67
C CYS A 351 6.99 -7.55 15.72
N ALA A 352 7.49 -7.56 16.97
CA ALA A 352 6.90 -6.86 18.10
C ALA A 352 6.79 -5.33 17.90
N GLY A 353 7.79 -4.71 17.28
CA GLY A 353 7.81 -3.28 17.05
C GLY A 353 6.68 -2.83 16.11
N LEU A 354 6.47 -3.53 15.00
CA LEU A 354 5.36 -3.22 14.09
C LEU A 354 3.99 -3.56 14.69
N ALA A 355 3.88 -4.54 15.58
CA ALA A 355 2.64 -4.76 16.34
C ALA A 355 2.29 -3.56 17.22
N GLY A 356 3.28 -2.91 17.85
CA GLY A 356 3.11 -1.64 18.55
C GLY A 356 2.66 -0.51 17.63
N VAL A 357 3.25 -0.40 16.44
CA VAL A 357 2.80 0.56 15.40
C VAL A 357 1.33 0.30 15.03
N CYS A 358 0.92 -0.96 14.83
CA CYS A 358 -0.49 -1.29 14.55
C CYS A 358 -1.42 -0.77 15.64
N ARG A 359 -1.06 -0.95 16.93
CA ARG A 359 -1.88 -0.46 18.04
C ARG A 359 -2.00 1.08 18.03
N ALA A 360 -0.91 1.79 17.76
CA ALA A 360 -0.93 3.25 17.66
C ALA A 360 -1.84 3.71 16.51
N LEU A 361 -1.73 3.09 15.31
CA LEU A 361 -2.57 3.43 14.16
C LEU A 361 -4.06 3.13 14.41
N VAL A 362 -4.37 2.02 15.06
CA VAL A 362 -5.73 1.67 15.47
C VAL A 362 -6.27 2.68 16.49
N SER A 363 -5.41 3.15 17.41
CA SER A 363 -5.79 4.16 18.40
C SER A 363 -6.10 5.51 17.77
N PHE A 364 -5.31 5.95 16.78
CA PHE A 364 -5.61 7.17 16.02
C PHE A 364 -6.93 7.07 15.26
N ALA A 365 -7.18 5.93 14.60
CA ALA A 365 -8.41 5.71 13.84
C ALA A 365 -9.67 5.67 14.73
N ALA A 366 -9.55 5.13 15.93
CA ALA A 366 -10.66 5.00 16.89
C ALA A 366 -10.82 6.20 17.83
N GLU A 367 -9.92 7.20 17.74
CA GLU A 367 -9.86 8.33 18.70
C GLU A 367 -9.87 7.88 20.17
N SER A 368 -9.24 6.77 20.43
CA SER A 368 -9.20 6.13 21.74
C SER A 368 -8.03 5.17 21.86
N ILE A 369 -7.47 5.03 23.05
CA ILE A 369 -6.40 4.08 23.37
C ILE A 369 -7.02 2.84 24.00
N PRO A 370 -6.77 1.63 23.46
CA PRO A 370 -7.32 0.39 24.00
C PRO A 370 -6.77 0.08 25.42
N PRO A 371 -7.46 -0.75 26.22
CA PRO A 371 -7.00 -1.13 27.56
C PRO A 371 -5.68 -1.90 27.54
N THR A 372 -4.91 -1.77 28.62
CA THR A 372 -3.79 -2.61 28.99
C THR A 372 -4.32 -3.72 29.90
N LEU A 373 -4.16 -4.97 29.48
CA LEU A 373 -4.67 -6.14 30.23
C LEU A 373 -3.68 -6.54 31.33
N HIS A 374 -4.15 -7.37 32.28
CA HIS A 374 -3.34 -8.00 33.32
C HIS A 374 -2.62 -7.01 34.27
N PHE A 375 -3.00 -5.72 34.26
CA PHE A 375 -2.50 -4.72 35.20
C PHE A 375 -3.40 -4.67 36.43
N THR A 376 -2.85 -5.05 37.58
CA THR A 376 -3.56 -5.10 38.87
C THR A 376 -3.16 -3.92 39.75
N LYS A 377 -1.86 -3.70 39.91
CA LYS A 377 -1.26 -2.66 40.71
C LYS A 377 0.09 -2.26 40.12
N LEU A 378 0.43 -0.99 40.18
CA LEU A 378 1.73 -0.51 39.70
C LEU A 378 2.89 -1.23 40.40
N ASN A 379 3.90 -1.64 39.63
CA ASN A 379 5.13 -2.20 40.16
C ASN A 379 5.79 -1.18 41.11
N PRO A 380 6.08 -1.56 42.38
CA PRO A 380 6.62 -0.64 43.37
C PRO A 380 8.00 -0.06 43.02
N ALA A 381 8.72 -0.65 42.07
CA ALA A 381 9.98 -0.12 41.53
C ALA A 381 9.77 0.98 40.45
N ILE A 382 8.53 1.27 40.08
CA ILE A 382 8.17 2.30 39.10
C ILE A 382 7.69 3.56 39.85
N ASP A 383 8.38 4.66 39.61
CA ASP A 383 8.01 5.98 40.13
C ASP A 383 7.21 6.75 39.07
N VAL A 384 6.00 7.19 39.39
CA VAL A 384 5.14 8.01 38.51
C VAL A 384 5.02 9.47 39.00
N THR A 385 5.82 9.87 39.99
CA THR A 385 5.78 11.23 40.54
C THR A 385 6.49 12.25 39.65
N ALA A 386 7.58 11.84 38.98
CA ALA A 386 8.34 12.69 38.06
C ALA A 386 7.59 13.01 36.77
N VAL A 387 6.80 12.04 36.26
CA VAL A 387 5.92 12.19 35.11
C VAL A 387 4.56 11.62 35.49
N PRO A 388 3.54 12.46 35.69
CA PRO A 388 2.18 11.98 35.84
C PRO A 388 1.80 11.11 34.63
N SER A 389 1.66 9.82 34.88
CA SER A 389 1.42 8.81 33.82
C SER A 389 0.18 7.99 34.15
N ALA A 390 -0.53 7.56 33.12
CA ALA A 390 -1.70 6.70 33.23
C ALA A 390 -1.49 5.41 32.42
N ILE A 391 -1.77 4.27 33.08
CA ILE A 391 -1.85 2.98 32.42
C ILE A 391 -3.33 2.67 32.24
N PRO A 392 -3.87 2.70 31.00
CA PRO A 392 -5.29 2.56 30.75
C PRO A 392 -5.75 1.13 30.97
N VAL A 393 -6.55 0.86 31.99
CA VAL A 393 -7.19 -0.46 32.24
C VAL A 393 -8.57 -0.56 31.58
N LYS A 394 -9.04 0.52 31.01
CA LYS A 394 -10.22 0.64 30.14
C LYS A 394 -9.84 1.49 28.94
N ALA A 395 -10.65 1.44 27.89
CA ALA A 395 -10.44 2.32 26.75
C ALA A 395 -10.40 3.79 27.20
N ALA A 396 -9.33 4.52 26.86
CA ALA A 396 -9.12 5.90 27.21
C ALA A 396 -9.43 6.80 26.00
N PRO A 397 -10.36 7.75 26.07
CA PRO A 397 -10.62 8.68 24.98
C PRO A 397 -9.35 9.44 24.58
N TRP A 398 -9.16 9.59 23.29
CA TRP A 398 -8.05 10.34 22.71
C TRP A 398 -8.55 11.11 21.48
N PRO A 399 -9.46 12.09 21.69
CA PRO A 399 -10.06 12.82 20.58
C PRO A 399 -9.04 13.71 19.89
N ARG A 400 -9.28 13.98 18.61
CA ARG A 400 -8.52 14.96 17.85
C ARG A 400 -8.76 16.36 18.42
N THR A 401 -7.71 17.16 18.55
CA THR A 401 -7.77 18.53 19.07
C THR A 401 -7.16 19.50 18.05
N GLU A 402 -7.86 20.57 17.75
CA GLU A 402 -7.37 21.60 16.84
C GLU A 402 -6.06 22.23 17.37
N GLY A 403 -5.05 22.32 16.51
CA GLY A 403 -3.74 22.88 16.85
C GLY A 403 -2.81 21.96 17.64
N HIS A 404 -3.27 20.77 18.08
CA HIS A 404 -2.46 19.79 18.78
C HIS A 404 -2.65 18.40 18.15
N PRO A 405 -1.84 18.02 17.16
CA PRO A 405 -1.92 16.69 16.54
C PRO A 405 -1.56 15.61 17.55
N ARG A 406 -2.32 14.52 17.59
CA ARG A 406 -2.05 13.38 18.48
C ARG A 406 -0.74 12.70 18.07
N LEU A 407 0.15 12.50 19.07
CA LEU A 407 1.47 11.93 18.89
C LEU A 407 1.70 10.76 19.84
N ALA A 408 2.23 9.66 19.30
CA ALA A 408 2.59 8.48 20.06
C ALA A 408 4.06 8.06 19.81
N GLY A 409 4.79 7.77 20.88
CA GLY A 409 6.07 7.08 20.82
C GLY A 409 5.87 5.57 20.78
N VAL A 410 6.62 4.83 19.96
CA VAL A 410 6.64 3.36 19.94
C VAL A 410 8.05 2.88 20.19
N SER A 411 8.24 2.07 21.22
CA SER A 411 9.53 1.54 21.66
C SER A 411 9.66 0.05 21.36
N SER A 412 10.83 -0.37 20.89
CA SER A 412 11.18 -1.79 20.82
C SER A 412 12.67 -1.98 21.12
N PHE A 413 12.97 -2.81 22.12
CA PHE A 413 14.31 -3.03 22.63
C PHE A 413 14.71 -4.49 22.43
N GLY A 414 15.78 -4.72 21.66
CA GLY A 414 16.32 -6.05 21.44
C GLY A 414 17.12 -6.54 22.64
N PHE A 415 16.98 -7.81 23.00
CA PHE A 415 17.72 -8.39 24.14
C PHE A 415 19.24 -8.42 23.92
N GLY A 416 19.74 -8.16 22.72
CA GLY A 416 21.14 -7.90 22.39
C GLY A 416 21.54 -6.42 22.53
N GLY A 417 20.65 -5.56 23.06
CA GLY A 417 20.89 -4.16 23.36
C GLY A 417 20.63 -3.17 22.20
N THR A 418 20.16 -3.61 21.04
CA THR A 418 19.74 -2.68 19.96
C THR A 418 18.37 -2.13 20.28
N ASN A 419 18.29 -0.82 20.51
CA ASN A 419 17.08 -0.12 20.89
C ASN A 419 16.58 0.76 19.71
N VAL A 420 15.27 0.78 19.49
CA VAL A 420 14.63 1.60 18.47
C VAL A 420 13.40 2.30 19.07
N HIS A 421 13.27 3.58 18.76
CA HIS A 421 12.07 4.37 19.08
C HIS A 421 11.61 5.15 17.87
N VAL A 422 10.30 5.15 17.64
CA VAL A 422 9.64 5.82 16.50
C VAL A 422 8.55 6.72 17.04
N ILE A 423 8.47 7.95 16.55
CA ILE A 423 7.38 8.87 16.88
C ILE A 423 6.40 8.87 15.69
N LEU A 424 5.17 8.51 16.00
CA LEU A 424 4.04 8.49 15.08
C LEU A 424 3.12 9.69 15.36
N GLY A 425 2.66 10.33 14.30
CA GLY A 425 1.57 11.30 14.35
C GLY A 425 0.31 10.76 13.71
N GLU A 426 -0.83 11.28 14.14
CA GLU A 426 -2.10 11.00 13.48
C GLU A 426 -2.08 11.42 12.01
N PRO A 427 -2.92 10.83 11.14
CA PRO A 427 -3.00 11.24 9.75
C PRO A 427 -3.48 12.69 9.62
N PRO A 428 -3.03 13.44 8.59
CA PRO A 428 -3.62 14.75 8.30
C PRO A 428 -5.13 14.60 8.04
N LEU A 429 -5.86 15.68 8.25
CA LEU A 429 -7.29 15.70 7.88
C LEU A 429 -7.39 15.50 6.35
N PRO A 430 -8.32 14.64 5.89
CA PRO A 430 -8.58 14.53 4.47
C PRO A 430 -8.90 15.91 3.89
N ALA A 431 -8.34 16.21 2.71
CA ALA A 431 -8.77 17.41 1.99
C ALA A 431 -10.27 17.30 1.68
N GLU A 432 -11.00 18.40 1.83
CA GLU A 432 -12.41 18.44 1.42
C GLU A 432 -12.52 18.03 -0.04
N ARG A 433 -13.18 16.92 -0.31
CA ARG A 433 -13.51 16.50 -1.66
C ARG A 433 -14.72 17.27 -2.13
N SER A 434 -14.58 18.12 -3.12
CA SER A 434 -15.72 18.56 -3.91
C SER A 434 -16.12 17.42 -4.84
N VAL A 435 -17.05 16.58 -4.43
CA VAL A 435 -17.60 15.54 -5.30
C VAL A 435 -18.59 16.21 -6.25
N ASP A 436 -18.19 16.33 -7.50
CA ASP A 436 -19.13 16.68 -8.56
C ASP A 436 -19.97 15.42 -8.88
N ALA A 437 -21.17 15.36 -8.33
CA ALA A 437 -22.10 14.24 -8.49
C ALA A 437 -22.43 13.90 -9.97
N SER A 438 -22.04 14.77 -10.92
CA SER A 438 -22.18 14.51 -12.35
C SER A 438 -21.09 13.57 -12.92
N LYS A 439 -20.12 13.15 -12.12
CA LYS A 439 -18.95 12.34 -12.55
C LYS A 439 -18.94 10.95 -11.89
N GLU A 440 -20.10 10.33 -11.71
CA GLU A 440 -20.19 8.99 -11.12
C GLU A 440 -19.50 7.95 -12.02
N LEU A 441 -18.41 7.36 -11.51
CA LEU A 441 -17.85 6.15 -12.09
C LEU A 441 -18.76 4.98 -11.70
N SER A 442 -19.43 4.36 -12.68
CA SER A 442 -20.42 3.31 -12.46
C SER A 442 -19.95 1.91 -12.88
N VAL A 443 -18.64 1.68 -12.93
CA VAL A 443 -18.06 0.36 -13.26
C VAL A 443 -17.32 -0.19 -12.05
N PHE A 444 -17.83 -1.27 -11.48
CA PHE A 444 -17.15 -2.03 -10.46
C PHE A 444 -16.54 -3.29 -11.05
N THR A 445 -15.25 -3.54 -10.81
CA THR A 445 -14.53 -4.70 -11.36
C THR A 445 -14.03 -5.64 -10.28
N LEU A 446 -14.04 -6.94 -10.56
CA LEU A 446 -13.38 -7.96 -9.75
C LEU A 446 -12.55 -8.86 -10.65
N SER A 447 -11.47 -9.40 -10.11
CA SER A 447 -10.71 -10.44 -10.78
C SER A 447 -10.16 -11.46 -9.78
N ALA A 448 -9.96 -12.71 -10.25
CA ALA A 448 -9.45 -13.80 -9.44
C ALA A 448 -8.64 -14.80 -10.28
N ALA A 449 -7.86 -15.65 -9.62
CA ALA A 449 -7.07 -16.69 -10.28
C ALA A 449 -7.93 -17.86 -10.80
N SER A 450 -9.15 -18.06 -10.27
CA SER A 450 -10.09 -19.09 -10.71
C SER A 450 -11.54 -18.59 -10.71
N ALA A 451 -12.41 -19.27 -11.44
CA ALA A 451 -13.85 -18.96 -11.49
C ALA A 451 -14.50 -19.10 -10.11
N ASP A 452 -14.15 -20.14 -9.32
CA ASP A 452 -14.67 -20.37 -7.97
C ASP A 452 -14.25 -19.23 -7.01
N GLN A 453 -13.00 -18.79 -7.07
CA GLN A 453 -12.52 -17.64 -6.27
C GLN A 453 -13.24 -16.36 -6.67
N LEU A 454 -13.43 -16.12 -7.99
CA LEU A 454 -14.17 -14.96 -8.47
C LEU A 454 -15.61 -14.94 -7.95
N GLN A 455 -16.29 -16.09 -7.97
CA GLN A 455 -17.64 -16.21 -7.43
C GLN A 455 -17.70 -15.93 -5.92
N LYS A 456 -16.77 -16.49 -5.14
CA LYS A 456 -16.66 -16.23 -3.69
C LYS A 456 -16.40 -14.76 -3.40
N LEU A 457 -15.51 -14.13 -4.18
CA LEU A 457 -15.19 -12.70 -4.06
C LEU A 457 -16.43 -11.84 -4.39
N ALA A 458 -17.14 -12.15 -5.47
CA ALA A 458 -18.36 -11.45 -5.85
C ALA A 458 -19.44 -11.52 -4.75
N LEU A 459 -19.66 -12.71 -4.17
CA LEU A 459 -20.58 -12.89 -3.06
C LEU A 459 -20.17 -12.08 -1.81
N SER A 460 -18.89 -12.03 -1.49
CA SER A 460 -18.39 -11.26 -0.35
C SER A 460 -18.53 -9.74 -0.53
N CYS A 461 -18.44 -9.24 -1.76
CA CYS A 461 -18.60 -7.83 -2.10
C CYS A 461 -20.06 -7.39 -2.21
N ALA A 462 -20.97 -8.30 -2.59
CA ALA A 462 -22.36 -7.99 -2.93
C ALA A 462 -23.11 -7.25 -1.82
N GLY A 463 -22.92 -7.66 -0.55
CA GLY A 463 -23.55 -7.01 0.60
C GLY A 463 -23.10 -5.55 0.75
N ARG A 464 -21.78 -5.32 0.68
CA ARG A 464 -21.18 -3.98 0.85
C ARG A 464 -21.55 -3.04 -0.30
N LEU A 465 -21.59 -3.53 -1.52
CA LEU A 465 -22.02 -2.75 -2.68
C LEU A 465 -23.50 -2.37 -2.62
N ARG A 466 -24.34 -3.24 -2.10
CA ARG A 466 -25.77 -2.98 -1.89
C ARG A 466 -26.00 -1.81 -0.94
N ASP A 467 -25.26 -1.79 0.16
CA ASP A 467 -25.44 -0.86 1.27
C ASP A 467 -24.64 0.45 1.06
N ALA A 468 -23.81 0.53 0.00
CA ALA A 468 -23.03 1.73 -0.32
C ALA A 468 -23.97 2.85 -0.82
N ASP A 469 -23.80 4.08 -0.33
CA ASP A 469 -24.35 5.28 -0.94
C ASP A 469 -23.67 5.60 -2.29
N GLY A 470 -24.06 6.68 -2.96
CA GLY A 470 -23.50 7.03 -4.28
C GLY A 470 -22.01 7.35 -4.22
N GLU A 471 -21.56 8.08 -3.21
CA GLU A 471 -20.17 8.48 -3.03
C GLU A 471 -19.28 7.25 -2.73
N LEU A 472 -19.69 6.42 -1.77
CA LEU A 472 -18.99 5.19 -1.42
C LEU A 472 -18.95 4.22 -2.61
N PHE A 473 -20.04 4.14 -3.41
CA PHE A 473 -20.07 3.28 -4.60
C PHE A 473 -19.04 3.75 -5.63
N THR A 474 -18.94 5.06 -5.90
CA THR A 474 -17.94 5.64 -6.80
C THR A 474 -16.52 5.33 -6.32
N ASP A 475 -16.22 5.49 -5.03
CA ASP A 475 -14.92 5.15 -4.42
C ASP A 475 -14.60 3.64 -4.55
N LEU A 476 -15.60 2.77 -4.39
CA LEU A 476 -15.43 1.32 -4.58
C LEU A 476 -15.15 0.96 -6.04
N CYS A 477 -15.83 1.60 -7.00
CA CYS A 477 -15.57 1.44 -8.42
C CYS A 477 -14.13 1.88 -8.76
N LEU A 478 -13.74 3.06 -8.33
CA LEU A 478 -12.39 3.59 -8.56
C LEU A 478 -11.32 2.66 -7.97
N THR A 479 -11.50 2.25 -6.71
CA THR A 479 -10.58 1.35 -6.02
C THR A 479 -10.47 0.00 -6.73
N SER A 480 -11.59 -0.56 -7.19
CA SER A 480 -11.61 -1.85 -7.89
C SER A 480 -10.90 -1.81 -9.24
N CYS A 481 -11.01 -0.69 -9.95
CA CYS A 481 -10.38 -0.51 -11.26
C CYS A 481 -8.88 -0.21 -11.18
N LEU A 482 -8.43 0.56 -10.19
CA LEU A 482 -7.06 1.09 -10.12
C LEU A 482 -6.19 0.42 -9.07
N GLY A 483 -6.77 -0.02 -7.96
CA GLY A 483 -6.04 -0.52 -6.78
C GLY A 483 -5.99 -2.04 -6.67
N ARG A 484 -6.28 -2.79 -7.72
CA ARG A 484 -6.30 -4.26 -7.69
C ARG A 484 -5.53 -4.84 -8.87
N ALA A 485 -4.88 -5.98 -8.64
CA ALA A 485 -4.22 -6.74 -9.70
C ALA A 485 -5.23 -7.29 -10.70
N ALA A 486 -4.85 -7.32 -11.97
CA ALA A 486 -5.68 -7.83 -13.04
C ALA A 486 -5.44 -9.34 -13.24
N MET A 487 -6.29 -10.18 -12.67
CA MET A 487 -6.22 -11.64 -12.76
C MET A 487 -6.98 -12.21 -13.96
N PRO A 488 -6.76 -13.51 -14.31
CA PRO A 488 -7.36 -14.11 -15.53
C PRO A 488 -8.90 -14.13 -15.55
N TYR A 489 -9.54 -14.45 -14.43
CA TYR A 489 -11.01 -14.49 -14.35
C TYR A 489 -11.53 -13.15 -13.87
N ARG A 490 -12.40 -12.51 -14.64
CA ARG A 490 -12.84 -11.13 -14.44
C ARG A 490 -14.35 -11.01 -14.43
N LEU A 491 -14.83 -10.07 -13.63
CA LEU A 491 -16.22 -9.61 -13.56
C LEU A 491 -16.23 -8.09 -13.64
N ALA A 492 -17.10 -7.52 -14.45
CA ALA A 492 -17.39 -6.09 -14.46
C ALA A 492 -18.92 -5.89 -14.29
N VAL A 493 -19.29 -4.94 -13.43
CA VAL A 493 -20.68 -4.62 -13.09
C VAL A 493 -20.90 -3.16 -13.40
N PHE A 494 -21.87 -2.86 -14.25
CA PHE A 494 -22.21 -1.50 -14.70
C PHE A 494 -23.47 -0.95 -14.02
N ASP A 495 -24.27 -1.83 -13.43
CA ASP A 495 -25.47 -1.45 -12.71
C ASP A 495 -25.40 -1.94 -11.27
N ARG A 496 -25.53 -1.01 -10.33
CA ARG A 496 -25.57 -1.30 -8.89
C ARG A 496 -26.64 -2.35 -8.54
N GLN A 497 -27.77 -2.36 -9.26
CA GLN A 497 -28.84 -3.32 -9.04
C GLN A 497 -28.53 -4.72 -9.60
N ALA A 498 -27.67 -4.83 -10.61
CA ALA A 498 -27.29 -6.09 -11.23
C ALA A 498 -26.54 -7.05 -10.26
N MET A 499 -25.92 -6.52 -9.22
CA MET A 499 -25.27 -7.31 -8.17
C MET A 499 -26.28 -8.06 -7.25
N HIS A 500 -27.57 -7.80 -7.39
CA HIS A 500 -28.62 -8.51 -6.62
C HIS A 500 -28.97 -9.87 -7.19
N SER A 501 -28.59 -10.16 -8.43
CA SER A 501 -28.87 -11.43 -9.08
C SER A 501 -27.78 -12.44 -8.75
N ALA A 502 -28.16 -13.65 -8.36
CA ALA A 502 -27.24 -14.71 -8.03
C ALA A 502 -26.32 -15.03 -9.22
N PRO A 503 -25.03 -15.39 -8.98
CA PRO A 503 -24.13 -15.84 -10.04
C PRO A 503 -24.73 -17.04 -10.78
N GLY A 504 -25.01 -16.88 -12.06
CA GLY A 504 -25.62 -17.92 -12.92
C GLY A 504 -26.83 -17.46 -13.74
N CYS A 505 -27.49 -16.38 -13.33
CA CYS A 505 -28.49 -15.70 -14.18
C CYS A 505 -27.82 -14.39 -14.64
N ALA A 506 -27.55 -14.24 -15.93
CA ALA A 506 -27.04 -13.01 -16.50
C ALA A 506 -28.22 -12.00 -16.61
N PRO A 507 -28.40 -11.06 -15.66
CA PRO A 507 -29.23 -9.91 -15.91
C PRO A 507 -28.43 -8.94 -16.79
N ASP A 508 -29.10 -8.11 -17.55
CA ASP A 508 -28.51 -6.99 -18.26
C ASP A 508 -27.71 -6.14 -17.26
N GLY A 509 -26.41 -5.97 -17.49
CA GLY A 509 -25.56 -5.06 -16.70
C GLY A 509 -24.36 -5.70 -16.00
N TYR A 510 -24.03 -6.99 -16.21
CA TYR A 510 -22.75 -7.52 -15.80
C TYR A 510 -22.10 -8.43 -16.84
N PHE A 511 -20.76 -8.47 -16.85
CA PHE A 511 -19.97 -9.28 -17.78
C PHE A 511 -18.95 -10.13 -17.03
N THR A 512 -18.82 -11.41 -17.42
CA THR A 512 -17.76 -12.29 -16.94
C THR A 512 -16.93 -12.79 -18.10
N GLY A 513 -15.63 -12.96 -17.89
CA GLY A 513 -14.73 -13.48 -18.92
C GLY A 513 -13.47 -14.07 -18.34
N ARG A 514 -12.75 -14.85 -19.17
CA ARG A 514 -11.42 -15.34 -18.89
C ARG A 514 -10.44 -14.78 -19.90
N VAL A 515 -9.34 -14.17 -19.42
CA VAL A 515 -8.19 -13.81 -20.26
C VAL A 515 -7.26 -15.01 -20.24
N PRO A 516 -6.95 -15.66 -21.40
CA PRO A 516 -6.03 -16.79 -21.44
C PRO A 516 -4.65 -16.40 -20.90
N GLU A 517 -4.00 -17.33 -20.19
CA GLU A 517 -2.62 -17.19 -19.74
C GLU A 517 -1.68 -16.99 -20.93
N GLY A 518 -0.71 -16.08 -20.80
CA GLY A 518 0.23 -15.77 -21.88
C GLY A 518 -0.34 -14.90 -23.00
N THR A 519 -1.57 -14.40 -22.87
CA THR A 519 -2.09 -13.39 -23.81
C THR A 519 -1.22 -12.13 -23.70
N PRO A 520 -0.45 -11.75 -24.74
CA PRO A 520 0.34 -10.52 -24.69
C PRO A 520 -0.58 -9.31 -24.46
N ALA A 521 -0.04 -8.26 -23.84
CA ALA A 521 -0.74 -6.99 -23.75
C ALA A 521 -1.22 -6.62 -25.16
N ARG A 522 -2.55 -6.58 -25.37
CA ARG A 522 -3.11 -6.37 -26.68
C ARG A 522 -2.74 -4.98 -27.17
N ARG A 523 -2.20 -4.90 -28.39
CA ARG A 523 -1.98 -3.61 -29.03
C ARG A 523 -3.32 -3.05 -29.45
N VAL A 524 -3.64 -1.83 -29.01
CA VAL A 524 -4.87 -1.14 -29.34
C VAL A 524 -4.56 -0.10 -30.43
N VAL A 525 -5.36 -0.10 -31.50
CA VAL A 525 -5.32 0.95 -32.52
C VAL A 525 -6.52 1.85 -32.31
N LEU A 526 -6.27 3.13 -32.10
CA LEU A 526 -7.32 4.15 -32.01
C LEU A 526 -7.68 4.62 -33.42
N VAL A 527 -8.97 4.54 -33.76
CA VAL A 527 -9.48 5.03 -35.03
C VAL A 527 -10.34 6.26 -34.79
N LEU A 528 -9.96 7.39 -35.36
CA LEU A 528 -10.65 8.66 -35.23
C LEU A 528 -11.47 8.91 -36.50
N THR A 529 -12.79 9.01 -36.38
CA THR A 529 -13.71 9.30 -37.50
C THR A 529 -14.62 10.45 -37.14
N ASP A 530 -15.07 11.17 -38.17
CA ASP A 530 -16.09 12.19 -38.10
C ASP A 530 -17.44 11.58 -38.59
N GLY A 531 -18.40 11.40 -37.76
CA GLY A 531 -19.76 11.09 -38.17
C GLY A 531 -20.31 9.71 -37.95
N VAL A 532 -20.22 9.18 -36.73
CA VAL A 532 -20.94 7.98 -36.28
C VAL A 532 -21.79 8.30 -35.05
N PRO A 533 -23.07 7.81 -34.95
CA PRO A 533 -23.95 8.12 -33.82
C PRO A 533 -23.40 7.61 -32.48
N ALA A 534 -23.61 8.39 -31.41
CA ALA A 534 -23.14 8.11 -30.09
C ALA A 534 -23.81 6.89 -29.43
N VAL A 535 -23.05 6.02 -28.80
CA VAL A 535 -23.50 4.97 -27.88
C VAL A 535 -23.29 5.44 -26.44
N PRO A 536 -24.12 5.02 -25.46
CA PRO A 536 -24.08 5.56 -24.10
C PRO A 536 -22.73 5.44 -23.40
N GLU A 537 -22.36 6.42 -22.74
CA GLU A 537 -21.19 6.94 -22.07
C GLU A 537 -20.26 5.95 -21.33
N ALA A 538 -18.95 6.07 -21.60
CA ALA A 538 -17.92 5.72 -20.63
C ALA A 538 -17.62 6.97 -19.77
N ALA A 539 -18.17 7.03 -18.57
CA ALA A 539 -18.14 8.20 -17.68
C ALA A 539 -16.71 8.67 -17.31
N VAL A 540 -15.72 7.78 -17.30
CA VAL A 540 -14.31 8.09 -17.03
C VAL A 540 -13.73 9.08 -18.05
N PHE A 541 -14.07 8.93 -19.32
CA PHE A 541 -13.60 9.82 -20.38
C PHE A 541 -14.24 11.21 -20.33
N ALA A 542 -15.49 11.29 -19.85
CA ALA A 542 -16.19 12.55 -19.75
C ALA A 542 -15.59 13.51 -18.70
N ALA A 543 -15.05 12.97 -17.60
CA ALA A 543 -14.44 13.77 -16.53
C ALA A 543 -13.14 14.46 -17.02
N ARG A 544 -12.22 13.70 -17.62
CA ARG A 544 -10.96 14.25 -18.13
C ARG A 544 -11.17 15.16 -19.34
N ALA A 545 -12.15 14.84 -20.18
CA ALA A 545 -12.60 15.71 -21.27
C ALA A 545 -13.10 17.08 -20.77
N GLY A 546 -13.81 17.09 -19.64
CA GLY A 546 -14.27 18.31 -18.99
C GLY A 546 -13.14 19.21 -18.49
N GLU A 547 -12.10 18.64 -17.88
CA GLU A 547 -10.93 19.37 -17.38
C GLU A 547 -10.15 20.02 -18.54
N ILE A 548 -9.90 19.29 -19.61
CA ILE A 548 -9.19 19.81 -20.79
C ILE A 548 -10.04 20.86 -21.50
N ALA A 549 -11.37 20.65 -21.64
CA ALA A 549 -12.27 21.63 -22.22
C ALA A 549 -12.35 22.93 -21.40
N ALA A 550 -12.18 22.88 -20.08
CA ALA A 550 -12.11 24.07 -19.23
C ALA A 550 -10.85 24.92 -19.49
N GLY A 551 -9.75 24.29 -19.92
CA GLY A 551 -8.51 24.97 -20.31
C GLY A 551 -8.52 25.62 -21.69
N VAL A 552 -9.56 25.42 -22.51
CA VAL A 552 -9.63 25.96 -23.87
C VAL A 552 -9.70 27.49 -23.86
N PRO A 553 -8.81 28.22 -24.57
CA PRO A 553 -8.87 29.66 -24.68
C PRO A 553 -10.24 30.14 -25.18
N GLY A 554 -10.77 31.24 -24.61
CA GLY A 554 -12.13 31.74 -24.88
C GLY A 554 -12.43 31.97 -26.39
N ARG A 555 -11.43 32.37 -27.19
CA ARG A 555 -11.54 32.56 -28.64
C ARG A 555 -11.93 31.32 -29.44
N PHE A 556 -11.69 30.11 -28.90
CA PHE A 556 -11.98 28.84 -29.57
C PHE A 556 -13.25 28.14 -29.05
N ARG A 557 -13.86 28.61 -27.96
CA ARG A 557 -15.00 27.95 -27.32
C ARG A 557 -16.25 27.85 -28.18
N GLU A 558 -16.45 28.83 -29.08
CA GLU A 558 -17.62 28.90 -29.94
C GLU A 558 -17.46 28.17 -31.28
N VAL A 559 -16.24 27.74 -31.63
CA VAL A 559 -15.94 27.06 -32.89
C VAL A 559 -16.29 25.57 -32.76
N SER A 560 -17.27 25.09 -33.50
CA SER A 560 -17.73 23.68 -33.41
C SER A 560 -16.65 22.65 -33.72
N ALA A 561 -15.72 22.92 -34.64
CA ALA A 561 -14.60 22.06 -34.97
C ALA A 561 -13.58 22.01 -33.83
N ALA A 562 -13.22 23.16 -33.22
CA ALA A 562 -12.34 23.23 -32.09
C ALA A 562 -12.91 22.52 -30.87
N ARG A 563 -14.22 22.64 -30.62
CA ARG A 563 -14.91 21.93 -29.53
C ARG A 563 -14.83 20.40 -29.71
N ARG A 564 -15.09 19.92 -30.94
CA ARG A 564 -14.95 18.48 -31.24
C ARG A 564 -13.50 18.00 -31.03
N LEU A 565 -12.51 18.74 -31.51
CA LEU A 565 -11.10 18.44 -31.31
C LEU A 565 -10.75 18.32 -29.82
N CYS A 566 -11.16 19.31 -29.02
CA CYS A 566 -10.89 19.29 -27.58
C CYS A 566 -11.46 18.07 -26.88
N MET A 567 -12.71 17.70 -27.23
CA MET A 567 -13.36 16.53 -26.65
C MET A 567 -12.67 15.23 -27.05
N MET A 568 -12.27 15.07 -28.30
CA MET A 568 -11.56 13.87 -28.76
C MET A 568 -10.13 13.80 -28.24
N ALA A 569 -9.38 14.88 -28.26
CA ALA A 569 -8.04 14.95 -27.70
C ALA A 569 -8.05 14.64 -26.19
N ALA A 570 -9.05 15.14 -25.48
CA ALA A 570 -9.24 14.86 -24.06
C ALA A 570 -9.48 13.37 -23.78
N GLN A 571 -10.30 12.71 -24.61
CA GLN A 571 -10.55 11.29 -24.50
C GLN A 571 -9.31 10.45 -24.79
N MET A 572 -8.56 10.81 -25.84
CA MET A 572 -7.32 10.12 -26.18
C MET A 572 -6.25 10.28 -25.12
N LEU A 573 -6.10 11.47 -24.52
CA LEU A 573 -5.20 11.69 -23.42
C LEU A 573 -5.62 10.92 -22.17
N ALA A 574 -6.91 10.90 -21.85
CA ALA A 574 -7.43 10.08 -20.74
C ALA A 574 -7.21 8.58 -20.98
N TRP A 575 -7.36 8.12 -22.22
CA TRP A 575 -7.05 6.73 -22.58
C TRP A 575 -5.56 6.43 -22.43
N LYS A 576 -4.67 7.31 -22.92
CA LYS A 576 -3.22 7.20 -22.75
C LYS A 576 -2.84 7.10 -21.30
N ASP A 577 -3.43 7.93 -20.43
CA ASP A 577 -3.18 7.93 -18.99
C ASP A 577 -3.62 6.61 -18.30
N LEU A 578 -4.69 5.98 -18.80
CA LEU A 578 -5.27 4.77 -18.22
C LEU A 578 -4.67 3.47 -18.76
N THR A 579 -4.29 3.41 -20.03
CA THR A 579 -3.91 2.16 -20.72
C THR A 579 -2.49 2.15 -21.28
N GLY A 580 -1.80 3.27 -21.23
CA GLY A 580 -0.50 3.48 -21.88
C GLY A 580 -0.66 3.90 -23.35
N GLN A 581 0.48 3.94 -24.08
CA GLN A 581 0.49 4.37 -25.48
C GLN A 581 -0.18 3.33 -26.39
N PRO A 582 -1.07 3.73 -27.30
CA PRO A 582 -1.59 2.84 -28.33
C PRO A 582 -0.49 2.39 -29.30
N ALA A 583 -0.68 1.24 -29.97
CA ALA A 583 0.25 0.76 -30.99
C ALA A 583 0.34 1.68 -32.20
N GLY A 584 -0.74 2.42 -32.48
CA GLY A 584 -0.84 3.43 -33.53
C GLY A 584 -2.21 4.07 -33.58
N ILE A 585 -2.34 5.12 -34.37
CA ILE A 585 -3.57 5.87 -34.56
C ILE A 585 -3.90 5.91 -36.04
N LEU A 586 -5.13 5.50 -36.40
CA LEU A 586 -5.71 5.74 -37.70
C LEU A 586 -6.67 6.96 -37.62
N TYR A 587 -6.63 7.87 -38.57
CA TYR A 587 -7.43 9.07 -38.55
C TYR A 587 -7.97 9.42 -39.92
N THR A 588 -9.13 10.11 -39.99
CA THR A 588 -9.57 10.78 -41.18
C THR A 588 -8.79 12.10 -41.36
N PRO A 589 -8.60 12.60 -42.61
CA PRO A 589 -7.85 13.84 -42.84
C PRO A 589 -8.37 15.04 -42.04
N VAL A 590 -9.66 15.12 -41.77
CA VAL A 590 -10.30 16.18 -40.97
C VAL A 590 -9.81 16.13 -39.50
N MET A 591 -9.44 14.95 -39.02
CA MET A 591 -9.00 14.73 -37.64
C MET A 591 -7.46 14.79 -37.46
N ALA A 592 -6.70 15.15 -38.50
CA ALA A 592 -5.26 15.23 -38.44
C ALA A 592 -4.70 16.08 -37.26
N PRO A 593 -5.30 17.25 -36.92
CA PRO A 593 -4.83 18.02 -35.75
C PRO A 593 -5.02 17.29 -34.43
N ALA A 594 -6.09 16.50 -34.25
CA ALA A 594 -6.32 15.70 -33.05
C ALA A 594 -5.34 14.53 -32.95
N ALA A 595 -5.07 13.85 -34.07
CA ALA A 595 -4.08 12.79 -34.14
C ALA A 595 -2.66 13.32 -33.88
N ALA A 596 -2.32 14.48 -34.41
CA ALA A 596 -1.03 15.13 -34.19
C ALA A 596 -0.81 15.53 -32.73
N LEU A 597 -1.83 16.05 -32.06
CA LEU A 597 -1.78 16.35 -30.62
C LEU A 597 -1.63 15.07 -29.81
N ALA A 598 -2.42 14.03 -30.09
CA ALA A 598 -2.41 12.79 -29.36
C ALA A 598 -1.09 12.01 -29.49
N THR A 599 -0.42 12.13 -30.63
CA THR A 599 0.93 11.55 -30.85
C THR A 599 2.06 12.42 -30.30
N GLY A 600 1.77 13.61 -29.79
CA GLY A 600 2.79 14.55 -29.30
C GLY A 600 3.51 15.30 -30.42
N LEU A 601 3.05 15.22 -31.67
CA LEU A 601 3.69 15.90 -32.81
C LEU A 601 3.58 17.42 -32.74
N ILE A 602 2.44 17.96 -32.25
CA ILE A 602 2.20 19.40 -32.07
C ILE A 602 1.63 19.70 -30.68
N GLY A 603 1.75 20.95 -30.25
CA GLY A 603 1.15 21.44 -28.99
C GLY A 603 -0.36 21.65 -29.09
N PHE A 604 -1.01 21.79 -27.93
CA PHE A 604 -2.47 21.92 -27.82
C PHE A 604 -3.02 23.19 -28.50
N ASP A 605 -2.33 24.33 -28.34
CA ASP A 605 -2.76 25.60 -28.96
C ASP A 605 -2.65 25.56 -30.49
N ASP A 606 -1.62 24.93 -31.04
CA ASP A 606 -1.44 24.76 -32.49
C ASP A 606 -2.51 23.82 -33.04
N ALA A 607 -2.86 22.74 -32.34
CA ALA A 607 -3.91 21.82 -32.74
C ALA A 607 -5.27 22.51 -32.76
N LEU A 608 -5.58 23.36 -31.76
CA LEU A 608 -6.82 24.15 -31.72
C LEU A 608 -6.92 25.15 -32.85
N ALA A 609 -5.85 25.89 -33.14
CA ALA A 609 -5.82 26.89 -34.21
C ALA A 609 -5.98 26.25 -35.59
N LEU A 610 -5.34 25.09 -35.84
CA LEU A 610 -5.53 24.33 -37.07
C LEU A 610 -6.95 23.79 -37.21
N ALA A 611 -7.58 23.28 -36.13
CA ALA A 611 -8.95 22.82 -36.14
C ALA A 611 -9.96 23.95 -36.36
N ALA A 612 -9.64 25.16 -35.95
CA ALA A 612 -10.43 26.38 -36.20
C ALA A 612 -10.25 26.95 -37.61
N GLY A 613 -9.33 26.38 -38.41
CA GLY A 613 -9.02 26.88 -39.75
C GLY A 613 -8.07 28.09 -39.78
N GLU A 614 -7.38 28.36 -38.67
CA GLU A 614 -6.38 29.42 -38.59
C GLU A 614 -5.10 29.00 -39.33
N LYS A 615 -4.42 29.95 -39.98
CA LYS A 615 -3.10 29.73 -40.59
C LYS A 615 -2.03 29.85 -39.51
N VAL A 616 -1.52 28.71 -39.08
CA VAL A 616 -0.41 28.62 -38.12
C VAL A 616 0.72 27.77 -38.70
N THR A 617 1.92 28.04 -38.23
CA THR A 617 3.09 27.14 -38.43
C THR A 617 3.36 26.42 -37.12
N PRO A 618 2.85 25.18 -36.91
CA PRO A 618 2.98 24.49 -35.65
C PRO A 618 4.44 24.15 -35.34
N LYS A 619 4.78 24.19 -34.08
CA LYS A 619 6.06 23.70 -33.61
C LYS A 619 6.06 22.18 -33.59
N ILE A 620 6.79 21.56 -34.50
CA ILE A 620 6.82 20.11 -34.69
C ILE A 620 7.76 19.46 -33.68
N HIS A 621 7.31 18.39 -33.08
CA HIS A 621 8.06 17.49 -32.20
C HIS A 621 8.12 16.08 -32.80
N HIS A 622 9.01 15.23 -32.31
CA HIS A 622 8.98 13.82 -32.69
C HIS A 622 7.73 13.15 -32.08
N PRO A 623 6.90 12.45 -32.88
CA PRO A 623 5.70 11.81 -32.37
C PRO A 623 6.03 10.64 -31.47
N GLU A 624 5.29 10.50 -30.36
CA GLU A 624 5.41 9.39 -29.44
C GLU A 624 4.74 8.11 -29.95
N THR A 625 3.72 8.26 -30.82
CA THR A 625 2.93 7.17 -31.37
C THR A 625 2.74 7.41 -32.89
N ALA A 626 2.85 6.31 -33.68
CA ALA A 626 2.61 6.41 -35.12
C ALA A 626 1.13 6.68 -35.43
N ALA A 627 0.86 7.59 -36.35
CA ALA A 627 -0.48 7.87 -36.86
C ALA A 627 -0.51 7.77 -38.37
N TYR A 628 -1.62 7.23 -38.94
CA TYR A 628 -1.79 7.00 -40.35
C TYR A 628 -3.16 7.47 -40.83
N SER A 629 -3.22 8.11 -41.99
CA SER A 629 -4.44 8.53 -42.62
C SER A 629 -5.24 7.31 -43.15
N ILE A 630 -6.56 7.32 -42.94
CA ILE A 630 -7.44 6.28 -43.44
C ILE A 630 -7.60 6.37 -44.94
N ALA A 631 -7.49 7.56 -45.53
CA ALA A 631 -7.72 7.78 -46.95
C ALA A 631 -6.63 7.20 -47.86
N ASP A 632 -5.38 7.25 -47.43
CA ASP A 632 -4.23 6.88 -48.25
C ASP A 632 -3.16 6.01 -47.50
N GLY A 633 -3.34 5.80 -46.19
CA GLY A 633 -2.41 5.01 -45.38
C GLY A 633 -1.06 5.71 -45.14
N GLU A 634 -0.95 7.01 -45.47
CA GLU A 634 0.26 7.79 -45.22
C GLU A 634 0.47 8.08 -43.74
N ALA A 635 1.74 8.06 -43.30
CA ALA A 635 2.09 8.46 -41.94
C ALA A 635 1.84 9.96 -41.74
N LEU A 636 1.46 10.32 -40.48
CA LEU A 636 1.25 11.71 -40.13
C LEU A 636 2.54 12.50 -40.24
N THR A 637 2.57 13.51 -41.07
CA THR A 637 3.67 14.43 -41.36
C THR A 637 3.20 15.86 -41.41
N ASP A 638 4.10 16.82 -41.46
CA ASP A 638 3.77 18.24 -41.62
C ASP A 638 2.85 18.49 -42.80
N THR A 639 3.08 17.79 -43.93
CA THR A 639 2.24 17.91 -45.14
C THR A 639 0.87 17.32 -44.91
N ALA A 640 0.72 16.22 -44.18
CA ALA A 640 -0.57 15.63 -43.86
C ALA A 640 -1.41 16.53 -42.94
N LEU A 641 -0.79 17.22 -41.98
CA LEU A 641 -1.44 18.20 -41.10
C LEU A 641 -2.10 19.35 -41.91
N LEU A 642 -1.37 19.90 -42.89
CA LEU A 642 -1.87 20.99 -43.73
C LEU A 642 -2.98 20.53 -44.67
N ARG A 643 -2.92 19.31 -45.19
CA ARG A 643 -3.95 18.71 -46.02
C ARG A 643 -5.21 18.37 -45.23
N GLY A 644 -5.06 17.80 -44.01
CA GLY A 644 -6.20 17.37 -43.19
C GLY A 644 -7.14 18.49 -42.78
N ALA A 645 -6.61 19.71 -42.59
CA ALA A 645 -7.41 20.90 -42.27
C ALA A 645 -8.39 21.33 -43.41
N ALA A 646 -8.22 20.83 -44.63
CA ALA A 646 -8.98 21.24 -45.84
C ALA A 646 -9.87 20.12 -46.40
N ALA A 647 -9.87 18.90 -45.93
CA ALA A 647 -10.52 17.76 -46.54
C ALA A 647 -11.89 17.43 -45.92
N LYS A 648 -12.90 17.12 -46.78
CA LYS A 648 -14.17 16.46 -46.43
C LYS A 648 -14.08 15.01 -46.89
N THR A 649 -13.99 14.05 -46.00
CA THR A 649 -13.94 12.61 -46.33
C THR A 649 -15.18 11.86 -45.87
N PRO A 650 -15.71 10.91 -46.63
CA PRO A 650 -16.78 10.02 -46.18
C PRO A 650 -16.30 9.04 -45.11
N THR A 651 -17.21 8.61 -44.27
CA THR A 651 -16.95 7.60 -43.20
C THR A 651 -16.49 6.28 -43.83
N PRO A 652 -15.37 5.70 -43.44
CA PRO A 652 -14.85 4.48 -44.05
C PRO A 652 -15.65 3.24 -43.63
N ASP A 653 -15.69 2.24 -44.52
CA ASP A 653 -16.26 0.92 -44.25
C ASP A 653 -15.42 0.17 -43.22
N ASN A 654 -16.07 -0.53 -42.27
CA ASN A 654 -15.46 -1.31 -41.23
C ASN A 654 -14.48 -2.37 -41.73
N ASN A 655 -14.73 -2.96 -42.92
CA ASN A 655 -13.86 -3.94 -43.55
C ASN A 655 -12.55 -3.32 -44.05
N ALA A 656 -12.62 -2.11 -44.60
CA ALA A 656 -11.44 -1.37 -45.03
C ALA A 656 -10.58 -0.93 -43.85
N LEU A 657 -11.20 -0.53 -42.74
CA LEU A 657 -10.49 -0.20 -41.48
C LEU A 657 -9.75 -1.41 -40.89
N SER A 658 -10.41 -2.58 -40.87
CA SER A 658 -9.82 -3.81 -40.37
C SER A 658 -8.63 -4.26 -41.23
N ALA A 659 -8.75 -4.14 -42.58
CA ALA A 659 -7.67 -4.49 -43.51
C ALA A 659 -6.46 -3.54 -43.35
N LEU A 660 -6.69 -2.23 -43.25
CA LEU A 660 -5.62 -1.25 -43.06
C LEU A 660 -4.92 -1.40 -41.69
N ALA A 661 -5.69 -1.61 -40.63
CA ALA A 661 -5.12 -1.85 -39.29
C ALA A 661 -4.26 -3.12 -39.26
N LYS A 662 -4.71 -4.20 -39.89
CA LYS A 662 -3.93 -5.45 -39.99
C LYS A 662 -2.66 -5.27 -40.80
N GLU A 663 -2.72 -4.52 -41.90
CA GLU A 663 -1.54 -4.20 -42.73
C GLU A 663 -0.50 -3.41 -41.97
N LYS A 664 -0.90 -2.37 -41.21
CA LYS A 664 0.02 -1.44 -40.53
C LYS A 664 0.47 -1.91 -39.16
N PHE A 665 -0.37 -2.64 -38.44
CA PHE A 665 -0.17 -2.96 -37.02
C PHE A 665 -0.27 -4.47 -36.69
N GLY A 666 -0.54 -5.34 -37.66
CA GLY A 666 -0.69 -6.78 -37.47
C GLY A 666 -1.95 -7.15 -36.68
N ASP A 667 -1.84 -8.02 -35.67
CA ASP A 667 -2.99 -8.53 -34.89
C ASP A 667 -3.44 -7.58 -33.75
N ALA A 668 -3.44 -6.26 -34.01
CA ALA A 668 -3.92 -5.26 -33.04
C ALA A 668 -5.45 -5.22 -32.97
N GLU A 669 -5.99 -4.95 -31.78
CA GLU A 669 -7.42 -4.65 -31.64
C GLU A 669 -7.73 -3.23 -32.14
N ILE A 670 -8.87 -3.06 -32.80
CA ILE A 670 -9.30 -1.77 -33.35
C ILE A 670 -10.35 -1.18 -32.41
N LEU A 671 -10.07 0.00 -31.88
CA LEU A 671 -11.01 0.81 -31.12
C LEU A 671 -11.40 2.05 -31.93
N VAL A 672 -12.68 2.19 -32.24
CA VAL A 672 -13.18 3.33 -33.02
C VAL A 672 -13.78 4.38 -32.07
N LEU A 673 -13.21 5.56 -32.06
CA LEU A 673 -13.75 6.75 -31.40
C LEU A 673 -14.38 7.68 -32.46
N ALA A 674 -15.63 8.10 -32.26
CA ALA A 674 -16.30 8.98 -33.17
C ALA A 674 -16.84 10.22 -32.46
N ALA A 675 -16.83 11.36 -33.14
CA ALA A 675 -17.50 12.59 -32.71
C ALA A 675 -18.96 12.59 -33.20
N GLY A 676 -19.93 12.80 -32.29
CA GLY A 676 -21.35 12.92 -32.67
C GLY A 676 -21.64 14.18 -33.48
N GLU A 677 -22.53 14.11 -34.44
CA GLU A 677 -22.89 15.23 -35.35
C GLU A 677 -23.54 16.43 -34.64
N ASP A 678 -24.21 16.23 -33.51
CA ASP A 678 -25.00 17.26 -32.80
C ASP A 678 -24.31 17.88 -31.58
N GLY A 679 -22.99 17.76 -31.45
CA GLY A 679 -22.27 18.28 -30.25
C GLY A 679 -22.58 17.51 -28.99
N GLY A 680 -23.16 16.30 -29.08
CA GLY A 680 -23.36 15.35 -28.03
C GLY A 680 -22.02 14.75 -27.57
N LYS A 681 -22.00 14.13 -26.39
CA LYS A 681 -20.82 13.49 -25.84
C LYS A 681 -20.31 12.38 -26.77
N PRO A 682 -19.03 12.37 -27.18
CA PRO A 682 -18.49 11.29 -28.00
C PRO A 682 -18.47 9.97 -27.19
N GLY A 683 -18.82 8.87 -27.84
CA GLY A 683 -18.85 7.54 -27.25
C GLY A 683 -17.86 6.56 -27.88
N ILE A 684 -17.54 5.48 -27.19
CA ILE A 684 -16.83 4.33 -27.76
C ILE A 684 -17.84 3.55 -28.61
N LEU A 685 -17.61 3.46 -29.91
CA LEU A 685 -18.64 2.98 -30.84
C LEU A 685 -18.50 1.50 -31.19
N TYR A 686 -17.30 1.03 -31.45
CA TYR A 686 -17.07 -0.34 -31.88
C TYR A 686 -15.69 -0.86 -31.40
N THR A 687 -15.65 -2.13 -31.05
CA THR A 687 -14.43 -2.90 -31.01
C THR A 687 -14.57 -4.05 -31.99
N HIS A 688 -13.58 -4.24 -32.83
CA HIS A 688 -13.52 -5.37 -33.74
C HIS A 688 -12.32 -6.26 -33.39
N ASP A 689 -12.51 -7.59 -33.39
CA ASP A 689 -11.40 -8.52 -33.42
C ASP A 689 -10.78 -8.56 -34.84
N ALA A 690 -9.61 -9.17 -34.96
CA ALA A 690 -8.91 -9.33 -36.25
C ALA A 690 -9.76 -10.08 -37.32
N SER A 691 -10.91 -10.65 -36.97
CA SER A 691 -11.87 -11.30 -37.87
C SER A 691 -13.02 -10.38 -38.33
N GLY A 692 -13.01 -9.11 -37.89
CA GLY A 692 -14.06 -8.12 -38.27
C GLY A 692 -15.37 -8.27 -37.52
N ARG A 693 -15.46 -9.09 -36.45
CA ARG A 693 -16.68 -9.22 -35.66
C ARG A 693 -16.74 -8.13 -34.59
N SER A 694 -17.92 -7.47 -34.53
CA SER A 694 -18.16 -6.47 -33.48
C SER A 694 -18.02 -7.08 -32.09
N MET A 695 -17.17 -6.47 -31.27
CA MET A 695 -16.96 -6.82 -29.88
C MET A 695 -17.55 -5.76 -28.95
N ALA A 696 -18.63 -5.10 -29.36
CA ALA A 696 -19.34 -4.16 -28.51
C ALA A 696 -19.61 -4.79 -27.14
N GLY A 697 -19.05 -4.23 -26.08
CA GLY A 697 -19.15 -4.74 -24.71
C GLY A 697 -17.94 -5.52 -24.17
N LYS A 698 -16.89 -5.82 -24.96
CA LYS A 698 -15.70 -6.52 -24.46
C LYS A 698 -14.51 -5.60 -24.07
N VAL A 699 -14.56 -4.32 -24.37
CA VAL A 699 -13.45 -3.37 -24.14
C VAL A 699 -13.39 -2.87 -22.69
N LEU A 700 -14.44 -3.02 -21.94
CA LEU A 700 -14.50 -2.59 -20.53
C LEU A 700 -14.36 -3.75 -19.51
N ALA A 701 -14.11 -4.98 -19.96
CA ALA A 701 -13.92 -6.14 -19.08
C ALA A 701 -12.43 -6.45 -18.83
#